data_4ebac16e9ec95550516ea4b75c450cd2
#
_entry.id   4ebac16e9ec95550516ea4b75c450cd2
#
_cell.length_a   1.000
_cell.length_b   1.000
_cell.length_c   1.000
_cell.angle_alpha   90.00
_cell.angle_beta   90.00
_cell.angle_gamma   90.00
#
_symmetry.space_group_name_H-M   'P 1'
#
loop_
_entity.id
_entity.type
_entity.pdbx_description
1 polymer ?
#
loop_
_entity_poly.entity_id
_entity_poly.type
_entity_poly.pdbx_seq_one_letter_code
_entity_poly.pdbx_strand_id
1 'polypeptide(L)'
;MPEPLFPRIPPAVRPLPAPVADEPARLTARTLEGLEWVLARELEAVGARDLRVGRRTIEFSAAEGVERETLYRAVLESRTAIRVLEPLGRFRVSSPEDLYRATQEVDWTEQLKVSDTLRVDAAIHDTFTTHSLYAAQVVKDAVVDQLRTPSGRRPSVQLRGATLRLALHLVGDVATIFRDAAGRSLHQRGWRMGEVEAPLSEVLAAGILAIAGWWRPGVDGDAATGEPVLDPLCGSGTLVIEAATIAAGMAPGLWRARRQAHGFFRFRDRDRDLVARLVAELEARVRAPAGSFAASDLDPRAVEAAQACAAAAGVGGVVAITKRHFEEVRPEGPAGLIVTNPPYGERLPLPRAGALFRRLGDWMVRHCAGWRAAILAADTPAAQHLGLRPTQRVPLSNGSIACRLLEVEIRPRSTPASPPSSPSGGASSATAGALTDGGPGRCEDGERAGSSAARDTSSPPLSDGASSATAGVPTDGGPGRCEDGERAGSSAARDTASHLIPPGPAHTRGRRSGSRPVEDQLGDLRRRLAKRFRHLSKWARRQGVDAFRVYDRDIPEIPLVIDWYAGWLHVAEYDRPHDRTEIEHEVWLDRLVEAAAAELGVPPDRAFLKARRRQRDGGQYAKVDERRALVEVHEADLTFECNLSDYLDTGLFLDHRITRGLVRDEAAGKRFLNLFCYTG
;
A
#
# COMPACT_ATOMS: atom_id res chain seq x y z
N MET A 1 -28.95 -18.83 13.45
CA MET A 1 -27.72 -18.12 13.04
C MET A 1 -27.19 -17.39 14.27
N PRO A 2 -25.95 -17.58 14.71
CA PRO A 2 -25.40 -16.76 15.78
C PRO A 2 -25.42 -15.29 15.34
N GLU A 3 -25.73 -14.39 16.26
CA GLU A 3 -25.67 -12.95 15.99
C GLU A 3 -24.28 -12.58 15.46
N PRO A 4 -24.18 -11.67 14.46
CA PRO A 4 -22.89 -11.21 13.98
C PRO A 4 -22.14 -10.54 15.13
N LEU A 5 -20.92 -11.01 15.42
CA LEU A 5 -20.04 -10.49 16.47
C LEU A 5 -19.64 -9.03 16.22
N PHE A 6 -19.74 -8.58 14.99
CA PHE A 6 -19.49 -7.21 14.59
C PHE A 6 -20.82 -6.59 14.12
N PRO A 7 -21.06 -5.31 14.40
CA PRO A 7 -22.22 -4.62 13.87
C PRO A 7 -22.21 -4.73 12.33
N ARG A 8 -23.36 -5.04 11.74
CA ARG A 8 -23.50 -5.23 10.28
C ARG A 8 -22.95 -4.08 9.44
N ILE A 9 -22.83 -2.90 10.04
CA ILE A 9 -22.10 -1.75 9.53
C ILE A 9 -21.28 -1.24 10.72
N PRO A 10 -19.94 -1.34 10.70
CA PRO A 10 -19.14 -0.75 11.77
C PRO A 10 -19.47 0.74 11.87
N PRO A 11 -19.72 1.28 13.06
CA PRO A 11 -19.97 2.69 13.23
C PRO A 11 -18.78 3.48 12.67
N ALA A 12 -19.07 4.63 12.08
CA ALA A 12 -18.02 5.51 11.56
C ALA A 12 -17.08 5.90 12.72
N VAL A 13 -15.85 5.41 12.67
CA VAL A 13 -14.84 5.69 13.69
C VAL A 13 -14.28 7.08 13.46
N ARG A 14 -14.41 7.96 14.44
CA ARG A 14 -13.87 9.33 14.41
C ARG A 14 -12.44 9.34 14.93
N PRO A 15 -11.62 10.34 14.55
CA PRO A 15 -10.37 10.59 15.24
C PRO A 15 -10.60 10.72 16.75
N LEU A 16 -9.63 10.27 17.54
CA LEU A 16 -9.66 10.52 18.98
C LEU A 16 -9.67 12.04 19.24
N PRO A 17 -10.27 12.48 20.34
CA PRO A 17 -10.15 13.89 20.76
C PRO A 17 -8.68 14.24 20.94
N ALA A 18 -8.35 15.53 20.84
CA ALA A 18 -7.00 16.02 21.10
C ALA A 18 -6.52 15.53 22.48
N PRO A 19 -5.30 15.01 22.59
CA PRO A 19 -4.78 14.53 23.85
C PRO A 19 -4.61 15.69 24.85
N VAL A 20 -4.87 15.43 26.12
CA VAL A 20 -4.64 16.38 27.21
C VAL A 20 -3.27 16.11 27.81
N ALA A 21 -2.43 17.12 27.98
CA ALA A 21 -1.04 16.95 28.44
C ALA A 21 -0.97 16.34 29.84
N ASP A 22 -1.89 16.71 30.72
CA ASP A 22 -1.93 16.24 32.12
C ASP A 22 -2.58 14.84 32.26
N GLU A 23 -3.15 14.28 31.18
CA GLU A 23 -3.67 12.93 31.18
C GLU A 23 -2.52 11.92 30.94
N PRO A 24 -2.45 10.81 31.70
CA PRO A 24 -1.40 9.81 31.53
C PRO A 24 -1.42 9.26 30.09
N ALA A 25 -0.22 9.15 29.50
CA ALA A 25 -0.07 8.58 28.18
C ALA A 25 -0.41 7.08 28.20
N ARG A 26 -1.11 6.62 27.15
CA ARG A 26 -1.62 5.26 27.03
C ARG A 26 -0.84 4.45 26.00
N LEU A 27 -0.82 3.14 26.16
CA LEU A 27 -0.41 2.23 25.10
C LEU A 27 -1.26 2.51 23.85
N THR A 28 -0.64 2.44 22.68
CA THR A 28 -1.33 2.78 21.42
C THR A 28 -1.09 1.70 20.39
N ALA A 29 -2.13 1.07 19.87
CA ALA A 29 -2.06 0.15 18.74
C ALA A 29 -2.61 0.82 17.47
N ARG A 30 -1.94 0.59 16.33
CA ARG A 30 -2.38 1.10 15.03
C ARG A 30 -2.82 -0.04 14.13
N THR A 31 -3.85 0.21 13.31
CA THR A 31 -4.42 -0.75 12.38
C THR A 31 -4.75 -0.11 11.04
N LEU A 32 -5.35 -0.85 10.12
CA LEU A 32 -5.98 -0.36 8.90
C LEU A 32 -7.37 0.21 9.21
N GLU A 33 -7.81 1.16 8.40
CA GLU A 33 -9.16 1.73 8.47
C GLU A 33 -10.21 0.64 8.20
N GLY A 34 -11.22 0.56 9.07
CA GLY A 34 -12.26 -0.46 9.03
C GLY A 34 -11.97 -1.71 9.87
N LEU A 35 -10.74 -1.86 10.42
CA LEU A 35 -10.35 -2.97 11.28
C LEU A 35 -10.23 -2.60 12.76
N GLU A 36 -10.60 -1.40 13.13
CA GLU A 36 -10.44 -0.90 14.51
C GLU A 36 -11.19 -1.77 15.51
N TRP A 37 -12.39 -2.20 15.17
CA TRP A 37 -13.22 -3.04 16.05
C TRP A 37 -12.71 -4.47 16.17
N VAL A 38 -12.09 -5.00 15.10
CA VAL A 38 -11.42 -6.30 15.15
C VAL A 38 -10.24 -6.23 16.10
N LEU A 39 -9.39 -5.19 15.92
CA LEU A 39 -8.23 -4.99 16.80
C LEU A 39 -8.64 -4.74 18.26
N ALA A 40 -9.74 -4.02 18.52
CA ALA A 40 -10.24 -3.81 19.88
C ALA A 40 -10.49 -5.15 20.58
N ARG A 41 -11.16 -6.10 19.92
CA ARG A 41 -11.42 -7.43 20.46
C ARG A 41 -10.13 -8.22 20.70
N GLU A 42 -9.17 -8.14 19.80
CA GLU A 42 -7.86 -8.78 20.01
C GLU A 42 -7.14 -8.20 21.23
N LEU A 43 -7.19 -6.88 21.42
CA LEU A 43 -6.56 -6.22 22.56
C LEU A 43 -7.26 -6.57 23.88
N GLU A 44 -8.60 -6.59 23.91
CA GLU A 44 -9.37 -7.05 25.08
C GLU A 44 -8.96 -8.48 25.47
N ALA A 45 -8.80 -9.37 24.49
CA ALA A 45 -8.42 -10.76 24.72
C ALA A 45 -7.02 -10.93 25.34
N VAL A 46 -6.11 -10.00 25.09
CA VAL A 46 -4.76 -10.00 25.66
C VAL A 46 -4.61 -9.15 26.91
N GLY A 47 -5.74 -8.73 27.51
CA GLY A 47 -5.78 -8.05 28.81
C GLY A 47 -5.78 -6.53 28.75
N ALA A 48 -5.97 -5.93 27.56
CA ALA A 48 -6.15 -4.48 27.45
C ALA A 48 -7.47 -4.04 28.09
N ARG A 49 -7.45 -2.85 28.69
CA ARG A 49 -8.59 -2.20 29.36
C ARG A 49 -8.74 -0.77 28.89
N ASP A 50 -9.90 -0.17 29.17
CA ASP A 50 -10.21 1.25 28.90
C ASP A 50 -9.90 1.64 27.45
N LEU A 51 -10.34 0.83 26.50
CA LEU A 51 -10.05 1.03 25.08
C LEU A 51 -10.76 2.30 24.57
N ARG A 52 -9.99 3.17 23.92
CA ARG A 52 -10.48 4.33 23.18
C ARG A 52 -10.26 4.07 21.70
N VAL A 53 -11.33 3.78 20.99
CA VAL A 53 -11.26 3.45 19.56
C VAL A 53 -11.32 4.73 18.73
N GLY A 54 -10.24 5.04 18.04
CA GLY A 54 -10.13 6.14 17.08
C GLY A 54 -9.81 5.64 15.68
N ARG A 55 -9.86 6.54 14.69
CA ARG A 55 -9.59 6.18 13.29
C ARG A 55 -8.17 5.63 13.13
N ARG A 56 -8.05 4.36 12.72
CA ARG A 56 -6.80 3.61 12.52
C ARG A 56 -5.92 3.49 13.77
N THR A 57 -6.47 3.72 14.95
CA THR A 57 -5.73 3.71 16.21
C THR A 57 -6.63 3.30 17.37
N ILE A 58 -6.04 2.63 18.36
CA ILE A 58 -6.70 2.31 19.63
C ILE A 58 -5.73 2.65 20.74
N GLU A 59 -6.17 3.51 21.65
CA GLU A 59 -5.49 3.74 22.92
C GLU A 59 -6.07 2.81 23.98
N PHE A 60 -5.20 2.25 24.81
CA PHE A 60 -5.61 1.32 25.85
C PHE A 60 -4.69 1.38 27.06
N SER A 61 -5.19 0.93 28.20
CA SER A 61 -4.43 0.67 29.41
C SER A 61 -4.30 -0.83 29.66
N ALA A 62 -3.53 -1.21 30.67
CA ALA A 62 -3.46 -2.56 31.20
C ALA A 62 -3.82 -2.53 32.68
N ALA A 63 -4.08 -3.67 33.30
CA ALA A 63 -4.18 -3.76 34.75
C ALA A 63 -2.79 -3.48 35.37
N GLU A 64 -2.79 -2.95 36.58
CA GLU A 64 -1.58 -2.68 37.35
C GLU A 64 -0.75 -3.97 37.54
N GLY A 65 0.56 -3.87 37.25
CA GLY A 65 1.51 -4.97 37.38
C GLY A 65 1.58 -5.92 36.19
N VAL A 66 0.71 -5.77 35.17
CA VAL A 66 0.74 -6.58 33.94
C VAL A 66 0.90 -5.77 32.66
N GLU A 67 1.30 -4.49 32.76
CA GLU A 67 1.43 -3.58 31.61
C GLU A 67 2.40 -4.12 30.58
N ARG A 68 3.52 -4.65 31.04
CA ARG A 68 4.55 -5.24 30.19
C ARG A 68 4.08 -6.52 29.50
N GLU A 69 3.34 -7.34 30.19
CA GLU A 69 2.74 -8.55 29.62
C GLU A 69 1.71 -8.19 28.54
N THR A 70 0.80 -7.28 28.85
CA THR A 70 -0.21 -6.79 27.90
C THR A 70 0.43 -6.20 26.64
N LEU A 71 1.50 -5.40 26.80
CA LEU A 71 2.27 -4.86 25.67
C LEU A 71 2.85 -5.97 24.79
N TYR A 72 3.52 -6.96 25.40
CA TYR A 72 4.16 -8.04 24.66
C TYR A 72 3.14 -8.94 23.98
N ARG A 73 2.03 -9.30 24.68
CA ARG A 73 0.93 -10.05 24.09
C ARG A 73 0.28 -9.29 22.92
N ALA A 74 0.05 -7.99 23.04
CA ALA A 74 -0.47 -7.17 21.94
C ALA A 74 0.42 -7.23 20.69
N VAL A 75 1.75 -7.29 20.84
CA VAL A 75 2.70 -7.43 19.71
C VAL A 75 2.72 -8.86 19.16
N LEU A 76 2.63 -9.86 20.03
CA LEU A 76 2.81 -11.27 19.66
C LEU A 76 1.52 -11.90 19.10
N GLU A 77 0.37 -11.51 19.64
CA GLU A 77 -0.92 -12.18 19.40
C GLU A 77 -1.84 -11.41 18.45
N SER A 78 -1.74 -10.06 18.33
CA SER A 78 -2.64 -9.31 17.45
C SER A 78 -2.34 -9.53 15.97
N ARG A 79 -3.36 -10.00 15.22
CA ARG A 79 -3.30 -10.22 13.77
C ARG A 79 -3.59 -8.96 12.98
N THR A 80 -4.40 -8.06 13.53
CA THR A 80 -4.84 -6.83 12.83
C THR A 80 -4.09 -5.58 13.28
N ALA A 81 -3.20 -5.66 14.28
CA ALA A 81 -2.29 -4.58 14.61
C ALA A 81 -1.18 -4.43 13.54
N ILE A 82 -0.87 -3.20 13.18
CA ILE A 82 0.29 -2.83 12.35
C ILE A 82 1.48 -2.46 13.23
N ARG A 83 1.21 -1.77 14.35
CA ARG A 83 2.18 -1.33 15.35
C ARG A 83 1.57 -1.33 16.71
N VAL A 84 2.41 -1.53 17.72
CA VAL A 84 2.07 -1.31 19.13
C VAL A 84 3.15 -0.40 19.71
N LEU A 85 2.72 0.71 20.26
CA LEU A 85 3.55 1.81 20.74
C LEU A 85 3.43 1.94 22.26
N GLU A 86 4.56 2.03 22.93
CA GLU A 86 4.65 2.26 24.37
C GLU A 86 5.07 3.70 24.63
N PRO A 87 4.30 4.49 25.41
CA PRO A 87 4.65 5.88 25.66
C PRO A 87 5.85 5.99 26.59
N LEU A 88 6.78 6.91 26.25
CA LEU A 88 7.92 7.31 27.07
C LEU A 88 7.66 8.63 27.81
N GLY A 89 6.81 9.49 27.24
CA GLY A 89 6.45 10.76 27.84
C GLY A 89 5.37 11.47 27.02
N ARG A 90 4.61 12.35 27.72
CA ARG A 90 3.63 13.25 27.13
C ARG A 90 3.85 14.64 27.69
N PHE A 91 3.93 15.61 26.81
CA PHE A 91 4.41 16.95 27.12
C PHE A 91 3.56 18.01 26.43
N ARG A 92 3.43 19.18 27.05
CA ARG A 92 2.88 20.37 26.43
C ARG A 92 4.00 21.10 25.69
N VAL A 93 3.80 21.38 24.39
CA VAL A 93 4.80 22.01 23.53
C VAL A 93 4.13 23.00 22.58
N SER A 94 4.68 24.19 22.46
CA SER A 94 4.16 25.25 21.59
C SER A 94 5.16 25.66 20.49
N SER A 95 6.39 25.18 20.58
CA SER A 95 7.48 25.53 19.68
C SER A 95 8.43 24.35 19.45
N PRO A 96 9.29 24.38 18.43
CA PRO A 96 10.34 23.40 18.25
C PRO A 96 11.31 23.31 19.44
N GLU A 97 11.58 24.44 20.07
CA GLU A 97 12.45 24.55 21.25
C GLU A 97 11.82 23.84 22.46
N ASP A 98 10.49 23.98 22.65
CA ASP A 98 9.76 23.27 23.70
C ASP A 98 9.79 21.76 23.44
N LEU A 99 9.57 21.33 22.18
CA LEU A 99 9.65 19.93 21.79
C LEU A 99 11.04 19.34 22.05
N TYR A 100 12.09 20.10 21.76
CA TYR A 100 13.46 19.68 22.02
C TYR A 100 13.72 19.50 23.52
N ARG A 101 13.35 20.48 24.36
CA ARG A 101 13.51 20.41 25.83
C ARG A 101 12.68 19.26 26.42
N ALA A 102 11.42 19.17 26.06
CA ALA A 102 10.53 18.10 26.52
C ALA A 102 11.08 16.70 26.15
N THR A 103 11.67 16.57 24.95
CA THR A 103 12.32 15.32 24.56
C THR A 103 13.51 14.98 25.48
N GLN A 104 14.24 15.98 25.97
CA GLN A 104 15.37 15.77 26.88
C GLN A 104 14.96 15.45 28.32
N GLU A 105 13.66 15.58 28.70
CA GLU A 105 13.16 15.12 29.99
C GLU A 105 13.12 13.59 30.10
N VAL A 106 13.10 12.89 28.95
CA VAL A 106 13.23 11.43 28.92
C VAL A 106 14.71 11.05 29.12
N ASP A 107 14.99 10.12 30.03
CA ASP A 107 16.35 9.56 30.17
C ASP A 107 16.65 8.58 29.03
N TRP A 108 17.31 9.07 28.00
CA TRP A 108 17.71 8.29 26.84
C TRP A 108 18.84 7.31 27.13
N THR A 109 19.59 7.48 28.24
CA THR A 109 20.64 6.53 28.63
C THR A 109 20.08 5.18 29.05
N GLU A 110 18.83 5.15 29.51
CA GLU A 110 18.09 3.92 29.79
C GLU A 110 17.55 3.25 28.52
N GLN A 111 17.37 4.00 27.43
CA GLN A 111 16.76 3.51 26.20
C GLN A 111 17.80 3.06 25.16
N LEU A 112 18.92 3.77 25.04
CA LEU A 112 19.92 3.58 23.98
C LEU A 112 21.35 3.63 24.53
N LYS A 113 22.26 2.94 23.85
CA LYS A 113 23.72 3.13 23.97
C LYS A 113 24.21 4.03 22.83
N VAL A 114 25.37 4.63 23.00
CA VAL A 114 26.04 5.44 21.97
C VAL A 114 26.32 4.63 20.68
N SER A 115 26.51 3.31 20.80
CA SER A 115 26.72 2.39 19.68
C SER A 115 25.44 2.01 18.94
N ASP A 116 24.28 2.31 19.50
CA ASP A 116 23.01 1.91 18.94
C ASP A 116 22.57 2.87 17.81
N THR A 117 21.56 2.44 17.06
CA THR A 117 20.99 3.22 15.99
C THR A 117 19.54 3.57 16.31
N LEU A 118 19.11 4.76 15.90
CA LEU A 118 17.73 5.18 16.11
C LEU A 118 17.04 5.61 14.82
N ARG A 119 15.71 5.55 14.84
CA ARG A 119 14.83 6.14 13.84
C ARG A 119 13.68 6.83 14.55
N VAL A 120 13.32 8.02 14.09
CA VAL A 120 12.15 8.76 14.56
C VAL A 120 11.19 8.94 13.41
N ASP A 121 9.92 8.54 13.59
CA ASP A 121 8.80 8.83 12.69
C ASP A 121 7.85 9.77 13.42
N ALA A 122 7.30 10.79 12.74
CA ALA A 122 6.37 11.73 13.34
C ALA A 122 5.02 11.74 12.61
N ALA A 123 3.94 11.78 13.38
CA ALA A 123 2.59 12.10 12.95
C ALA A 123 2.18 13.41 13.63
N ILE A 124 1.78 14.41 12.84
CA ILE A 124 1.45 15.75 13.31
C ILE A 124 0.05 16.16 12.85
N HIS A 125 -0.67 16.88 13.71
CA HIS A 125 -1.99 17.39 13.39
C HIS A 125 -2.28 18.67 14.17
N ASP A 126 -2.71 19.73 13.46
CA ASP A 126 -3.10 21.03 14.02
C ASP A 126 -2.11 21.60 15.05
N THR A 127 -0.82 21.63 14.73
CA THR A 127 0.26 22.05 15.63
C THR A 127 1.14 23.15 15.03
N PHE A 128 2.13 23.61 15.77
CA PHE A 128 3.05 24.71 15.39
C PHE A 128 3.84 24.46 14.10
N THR A 129 3.89 23.20 13.62
CA THR A 129 4.61 22.85 12.38
C THR A 129 3.72 22.05 11.43
N THR A 130 3.93 22.24 10.12
CA THR A 130 3.29 21.45 9.07
C THR A 130 4.21 20.35 8.52
N HIS A 131 5.45 20.26 9.01
CA HIS A 131 6.48 19.35 8.51
C HIS A 131 6.79 18.25 9.52
N SER A 132 6.21 17.06 9.31
CA SER A 132 6.44 15.90 10.18
C SER A 132 7.91 15.48 10.25
N LEU A 133 8.64 15.57 9.12
CA LEU A 133 10.07 15.25 9.08
C LEU A 133 10.87 16.20 9.96
N TYR A 134 10.54 17.50 9.96
CA TYR A 134 11.20 18.48 10.82
C TYR A 134 10.96 18.18 12.31
N ALA A 135 9.71 17.90 12.70
CA ALA A 135 9.42 17.51 14.08
C ALA A 135 10.18 16.23 14.50
N ALA A 136 10.26 15.24 13.58
CA ALA A 136 11.07 14.03 13.81
C ALA A 136 12.57 14.34 13.97
N GLN A 137 13.11 15.32 13.24
CA GLN A 137 14.49 15.75 13.37
C GLN A 137 14.76 16.42 14.73
N VAL A 138 13.86 17.29 15.20
CA VAL A 138 13.96 17.94 16.51
C VAL A 138 14.06 16.89 17.62
N VAL A 139 13.16 15.90 17.62
CA VAL A 139 13.22 14.78 18.58
C VAL A 139 14.53 14.00 18.44
N LYS A 140 14.92 13.67 17.21
CA LYS A 140 16.18 12.96 16.95
C LYS A 140 17.38 13.75 17.49
N ASP A 141 17.47 15.06 17.26
CA ASP A 141 18.58 15.90 17.72
C ASP A 141 18.63 15.96 19.25
N ALA A 142 17.49 16.11 19.92
CA ALA A 142 17.42 16.08 21.38
C ALA A 142 17.93 14.76 21.97
N VAL A 143 17.52 13.61 21.40
CA VAL A 143 17.99 12.27 21.81
C VAL A 143 19.50 12.12 21.62
N VAL A 144 19.99 12.51 20.45
CA VAL A 144 21.39 12.33 20.07
C VAL A 144 22.31 13.25 20.89
N ASP A 145 21.86 14.47 21.19
CA ASP A 145 22.66 15.43 21.96
C ASP A 145 22.77 15.05 23.44
N GLN A 146 21.69 14.48 24.03
CA GLN A 146 21.77 13.95 25.41
C GLN A 146 22.78 12.78 25.52
N LEU A 147 22.86 11.94 24.46
CA LEU A 147 23.76 10.78 24.43
C LEU A 147 25.14 11.07 23.88
N ARG A 148 25.45 12.33 23.53
CA ARG A 148 26.74 12.71 22.97
C ARG A 148 27.84 12.60 24.01
N THR A 149 28.86 11.80 23.72
CA THR A 149 30.04 11.68 24.58
C THR A 149 30.95 12.93 24.50
N PRO A 150 31.84 13.17 25.49
CA PRO A 150 32.83 14.23 25.40
C PRO A 150 33.76 14.13 24.17
N SER A 151 33.98 12.91 23.66
CA SER A 151 34.72 12.66 22.40
C SER A 151 33.88 12.87 21.13
N GLY A 152 32.65 13.37 21.23
CA GLY A 152 31.76 13.65 20.11
C GLY A 152 31.03 12.43 19.53
N ARG A 153 31.22 11.22 20.07
CA ARG A 153 30.48 10.02 19.62
C ARG A 153 29.01 10.12 20.01
N ARG A 154 28.14 9.68 19.15
CA ARG A 154 26.67 9.75 19.32
C ARG A 154 25.98 8.59 18.57
N PRO A 155 24.75 8.20 18.94
CA PRO A 155 23.97 7.24 18.18
C PRO A 155 23.78 7.69 16.72
N SER A 156 23.82 6.74 15.79
CA SER A 156 23.60 7.02 14.38
C SER A 156 22.14 6.79 13.98
N VAL A 157 21.69 7.45 12.91
CA VAL A 157 20.35 7.27 12.34
C VAL A 157 20.38 6.15 11.32
N GLN A 158 19.43 5.21 11.42
CA GLN A 158 19.30 4.12 10.47
C GLN A 158 17.83 3.95 10.05
N LEU A 159 17.52 4.15 8.78
CA LEU A 159 16.16 4.09 8.27
C LEU A 159 15.56 2.68 8.27
N ARG A 160 16.39 1.65 8.10
CA ARG A 160 15.96 0.25 8.13
C ARG A 160 16.73 -0.52 9.20
N GLY A 161 16.02 -1.20 10.09
CA GLY A 161 16.65 -2.05 11.10
C GLY A 161 17.25 -1.30 12.30
N ALA A 162 16.87 -0.04 12.54
CA ALA A 162 17.29 0.73 13.72
C ALA A 162 17.12 -0.09 15.02
N THR A 163 18.04 0.08 15.96
CA THR A 163 17.98 -0.55 17.28
C THR A 163 16.74 -0.09 18.04
N LEU A 164 16.49 1.22 18.06
CA LEU A 164 15.28 1.80 18.63
C LEU A 164 14.53 2.59 17.57
N ARG A 165 13.23 2.34 17.45
CA ARG A 165 12.33 3.14 16.63
C ARG A 165 11.41 3.92 17.55
N LEU A 166 11.40 5.23 17.38
CA LEU A 166 10.53 6.17 18.09
C LEU A 166 9.39 6.62 17.17
N ALA A 167 8.25 6.93 17.77
CA ALA A 167 7.14 7.59 17.13
C ALA A 167 6.77 8.85 17.93
N LEU A 168 6.73 10.00 17.26
CA LEU A 168 6.18 11.23 17.81
C LEU A 168 4.74 11.39 17.32
N HIS A 169 3.80 11.52 18.24
CA HIS A 169 2.46 12.03 17.95
C HIS A 169 2.36 13.45 18.51
N LEU A 170 2.20 14.42 17.62
CA LEU A 170 2.10 15.84 17.96
C LEU A 170 0.75 16.36 17.47
N VAL A 171 -0.16 16.61 18.41
CA VAL A 171 -1.53 17.02 18.13
C VAL A 171 -1.86 18.26 18.96
N GLY A 172 -2.21 19.36 18.30
CA GLY A 172 -2.35 20.64 18.96
C GLY A 172 -1.04 21.07 19.63
N ASP A 173 -1.11 21.31 20.93
CA ASP A 173 0.03 21.65 21.79
C ASP A 173 0.57 20.47 22.62
N VAL A 174 0.18 19.22 22.27
CA VAL A 174 0.60 18.02 23.02
C VAL A 174 1.48 17.13 22.16
N ALA A 175 2.70 16.87 22.62
CA ALA A 175 3.62 15.89 22.09
C ALA A 175 3.61 14.63 22.96
N THR A 176 3.39 13.47 22.32
CA THR A 176 3.59 12.16 22.97
C THR A 176 4.68 11.41 22.23
N ILE A 177 5.72 11.02 22.96
CA ILE A 177 6.85 10.27 22.43
C ILE A 177 6.67 8.81 22.82
N PHE A 178 6.75 7.94 21.82
CA PHE A 178 6.60 6.49 21.99
C PHE A 178 7.84 5.74 21.53
N ARG A 179 8.10 4.58 22.12
CA ARG A 179 8.95 3.55 21.53
C ARG A 179 8.11 2.47 20.84
N ASP A 180 8.56 2.00 19.70
CA ASP A 180 7.82 1.03 18.87
C ASP A 180 8.18 -0.41 19.30
N ALA A 181 7.29 -1.05 20.04
CA ALA A 181 7.46 -2.43 20.49
C ALA A 181 7.43 -3.45 19.33
N ALA A 182 6.78 -3.13 18.22
CA ALA A 182 6.78 -3.95 17.02
C ALA A 182 8.10 -3.89 16.24
N GLY A 183 8.78 -2.74 16.21
CA GLY A 183 10.03 -2.48 15.48
C GLY A 183 9.87 -2.40 13.97
N ARG A 184 9.26 -3.39 13.34
CA ARG A 184 8.78 -3.40 11.95
C ARG A 184 7.28 -3.55 11.94
N SER A 185 6.64 -3.20 10.81
CA SER A 185 5.20 -3.41 10.67
C SER A 185 4.81 -4.88 10.89
N LEU A 186 3.79 -5.12 11.71
CA LEU A 186 3.37 -6.46 12.11
C LEU A 186 2.73 -7.26 10.97
N HIS A 187 2.30 -6.61 9.86
CA HIS A 187 1.87 -7.34 8.67
C HIS A 187 3.01 -8.23 8.12
N GLN A 188 4.27 -7.84 8.29
CA GLN A 188 5.42 -8.66 7.92
C GLN A 188 5.59 -9.79 8.95
N ARG A 189 4.77 -10.85 8.86
CA ARG A 189 4.80 -11.98 9.81
C ARG A 189 6.15 -12.68 9.86
N GLY A 190 6.85 -12.76 8.73
CA GLY A 190 8.16 -13.40 8.61
C GLY A 190 8.13 -14.74 7.87
N TRP A 191 6.98 -15.15 7.35
CA TRP A 191 6.81 -16.34 6.52
C TRP A 191 6.70 -16.06 5.02
N ARG A 192 6.54 -14.80 4.60
CA ARG A 192 6.47 -14.44 3.18
C ARG A 192 7.81 -14.71 2.50
N MET A 193 7.78 -15.49 1.42
CA MET A 193 8.94 -15.85 0.61
C MET A 193 8.80 -15.25 -0.79
N GLY A 194 9.91 -14.72 -1.31
CA GLY A 194 9.97 -14.13 -2.64
C GLY A 194 9.30 -12.75 -2.77
N GLU A 195 9.52 -12.11 -3.90
CA GLU A 195 8.85 -10.87 -4.30
C GLU A 195 7.62 -11.23 -5.14
N VAL A 196 6.45 -11.04 -4.59
CA VAL A 196 5.18 -11.12 -5.34
C VAL A 196 4.68 -9.71 -5.56
N GLU A 197 4.25 -9.42 -6.76
CA GLU A 197 3.76 -8.11 -7.12
C GLU A 197 2.52 -7.74 -6.31
N ALA A 198 2.62 -6.66 -5.50
CA ALA A 198 1.59 -6.07 -4.65
C ALA A 198 0.71 -7.12 -3.92
N PRO A 199 1.31 -7.92 -3.01
CA PRO A 199 0.58 -8.94 -2.27
C PRO A 199 -0.43 -8.29 -1.32
N LEU A 200 -1.52 -9.01 -1.01
CA LEU A 200 -2.44 -8.62 0.04
C LEU A 200 -1.69 -8.57 1.39
N SER A 201 -1.96 -7.54 2.20
CA SER A 201 -1.42 -7.45 3.56
C SER A 201 -2.02 -8.54 4.45
N GLU A 202 -1.18 -9.20 5.24
CA GLU A 202 -1.60 -10.22 6.21
C GLU A 202 -2.57 -9.66 7.26
N VAL A 203 -2.39 -8.40 7.65
CA VAL A 203 -3.32 -7.68 8.54
C VAL A 203 -4.70 -7.54 7.89
N LEU A 204 -4.75 -7.19 6.60
CA LEU A 204 -6.01 -7.08 5.88
C LEU A 204 -6.67 -8.45 5.67
N ALA A 205 -5.86 -9.48 5.36
CA ALA A 205 -6.36 -10.84 5.20
C ALA A 205 -7.01 -11.37 6.48
N ALA A 206 -6.36 -11.20 7.64
CA ALA A 206 -6.93 -11.57 8.94
C ALA A 206 -8.22 -10.77 9.24
N GLY A 207 -8.21 -9.46 8.94
CA GLY A 207 -9.39 -8.61 9.10
C GLY A 207 -10.58 -9.06 8.24
N ILE A 208 -10.34 -9.48 7.00
CA ILE A 208 -11.38 -10.02 6.10
C ILE A 208 -11.99 -11.29 6.69
N LEU A 209 -11.17 -12.22 7.20
CA LEU A 209 -11.64 -13.45 7.83
C LEU A 209 -12.49 -13.18 9.08
N ALA A 210 -12.11 -12.16 9.87
CA ALA A 210 -12.87 -11.74 11.03
C ALA A 210 -14.22 -11.10 10.64
N ILE A 211 -14.21 -10.13 9.71
CA ILE A 211 -15.43 -9.48 9.23
C ILE A 211 -16.41 -10.50 8.63
N ALA A 212 -15.89 -11.46 7.84
CA ALA A 212 -16.67 -12.56 7.30
C ALA A 212 -17.20 -13.52 8.38
N GLY A 213 -16.88 -13.32 9.66
CA GLY A 213 -17.32 -14.15 10.78
C GLY A 213 -16.76 -15.58 10.79
N TRP A 214 -15.70 -15.83 10.00
CA TRP A 214 -15.02 -17.11 9.98
C TRP A 214 -14.04 -17.26 11.14
N TRP A 215 -13.43 -16.17 11.56
CA TRP A 215 -12.58 -16.07 12.74
C TRP A 215 -13.20 -15.10 13.76
N ARG A 216 -13.15 -15.47 15.05
CA ARG A 216 -13.71 -14.70 16.17
C ARG A 216 -12.62 -14.37 17.18
N PRO A 217 -11.94 -13.22 17.05
CA PRO A 217 -10.89 -12.84 17.99
C PRO A 217 -11.45 -12.67 19.40
N GLY A 218 -10.72 -13.20 20.39
CA GLY A 218 -11.07 -13.09 21.81
C GLY A 218 -12.25 -13.91 22.29
N VAL A 219 -12.85 -14.74 21.45
CA VAL A 219 -13.91 -15.68 21.83
C VAL A 219 -13.35 -17.10 21.81
N ASP A 220 -13.51 -17.84 22.90
CA ASP A 220 -13.07 -19.24 23.03
C ASP A 220 -11.61 -19.50 22.60
N GLY A 221 -10.71 -18.55 22.90
CA GLY A 221 -9.29 -18.66 22.55
C GLY A 221 -9.00 -18.50 21.05
N ASP A 222 -9.60 -17.54 20.39
CA ASP A 222 -9.48 -17.27 18.95
C ASP A 222 -10.10 -18.37 18.07
N ALA A 223 -11.37 -18.71 18.33
CA ALA A 223 -12.07 -19.77 17.63
C ALA A 223 -12.25 -19.45 16.13
N ALA A 224 -11.73 -20.33 15.28
CA ALA A 224 -12.16 -20.45 13.89
C ALA A 224 -13.42 -21.31 13.81
N THR A 225 -14.31 -21.03 12.86
CA THR A 225 -15.56 -21.81 12.70
C THR A 225 -15.32 -23.25 12.27
N GLY A 226 -14.14 -23.58 11.74
CA GLY A 226 -13.85 -24.90 11.16
C GLY A 226 -14.48 -25.12 9.78
N GLU A 227 -15.23 -24.15 9.24
CA GLU A 227 -15.75 -24.20 7.87
C GLU A 227 -14.60 -24.27 6.85
N PRO A 228 -14.76 -25.03 5.74
CA PRO A 228 -13.82 -25.00 4.64
C PRO A 228 -13.58 -23.58 4.10
N VAL A 229 -12.34 -23.28 3.76
CA VAL A 229 -11.94 -21.99 3.16
C VAL A 229 -11.38 -22.22 1.77
N LEU A 230 -11.89 -21.47 0.80
CA LEU A 230 -11.45 -21.53 -0.60
C LEU A 230 -11.07 -20.13 -1.12
N ASP A 231 -9.85 -20.00 -1.66
CA ASP A 231 -9.42 -18.83 -2.42
C ASP A 231 -9.16 -19.21 -3.88
N PRO A 232 -10.09 -18.96 -4.80
CA PRO A 232 -9.96 -19.36 -6.20
C PRO A 232 -9.06 -18.46 -7.06
N LEU A 233 -8.54 -17.35 -6.51
CA LEU A 233 -7.66 -16.38 -7.16
C LEU A 233 -6.57 -15.95 -6.17
N CYS A 234 -5.82 -16.92 -5.67
CA CYS A 234 -5.08 -16.77 -4.40
C CYS A 234 -3.82 -15.91 -4.49
N GLY A 235 -3.27 -15.65 -5.68
CA GLY A 235 -1.98 -14.98 -5.77
C GLY A 235 -0.92 -15.68 -4.90
N SER A 236 -0.33 -14.97 -3.96
CA SER A 236 0.63 -15.53 -3.00
C SER A 236 0.01 -16.30 -1.81
N GLY A 237 -1.29 -16.62 -1.85
CA GLY A 237 -1.97 -17.44 -0.87
C GLY A 237 -2.24 -16.78 0.48
N THR A 238 -2.13 -15.45 0.60
CA THR A 238 -2.17 -14.76 1.91
C THR A 238 -3.44 -15.06 2.71
N LEU A 239 -4.63 -15.06 2.06
CA LEU A 239 -5.91 -15.30 2.74
C LEU A 239 -6.00 -16.71 3.32
N VAL A 240 -5.69 -17.71 2.52
CA VAL A 240 -5.79 -19.11 2.94
C VAL A 240 -4.71 -19.48 3.96
N ILE A 241 -3.50 -18.89 3.86
CA ILE A 241 -2.41 -19.09 4.82
C ILE A 241 -2.77 -18.46 6.18
N GLU A 242 -3.29 -17.23 6.21
CA GLU A 242 -3.78 -16.61 7.45
C GLU A 242 -4.91 -17.46 8.06
N ALA A 243 -5.86 -17.97 7.25
CA ALA A 243 -6.92 -18.86 7.74
C ALA A 243 -6.35 -20.12 8.38
N ALA A 244 -5.43 -20.82 7.72
CA ALA A 244 -4.81 -22.04 8.24
C ALA A 244 -4.00 -21.78 9.52
N THR A 245 -3.26 -20.66 9.61
CA THR A 245 -2.51 -20.29 10.81
C THR A 245 -3.41 -19.88 11.98
N ILE A 246 -4.57 -19.26 11.72
CA ILE A 246 -5.61 -19.00 12.74
C ILE A 246 -6.15 -20.32 13.28
N ALA A 247 -6.58 -21.24 12.41
CA ALA A 247 -7.12 -22.53 12.80
C ALA A 247 -6.10 -23.38 13.58
N ALA A 248 -4.80 -23.23 13.26
CA ALA A 248 -3.71 -23.86 14.00
C ALA A 248 -3.41 -23.22 15.36
N GLY A 249 -4.06 -22.13 15.74
CA GLY A 249 -3.75 -21.40 16.99
C GLY A 249 -2.35 -20.76 16.99
N MET A 250 -1.75 -20.56 15.82
CA MET A 250 -0.40 -19.98 15.68
C MET A 250 -0.46 -18.45 15.86
N ALA A 251 0.10 -17.92 16.92
CA ALA A 251 0.17 -16.47 17.11
C ALA A 251 1.00 -15.80 15.99
N PRO A 252 0.54 -14.68 15.43
CA PRO A 252 1.16 -14.05 14.25
C PRO A 252 2.58 -13.54 14.49
N GLY A 253 2.94 -13.27 15.74
CA GLY A 253 4.26 -12.80 16.14
C GLY A 253 5.32 -13.90 16.31
N LEU A 254 4.95 -15.20 16.35
CA LEU A 254 5.87 -16.29 16.67
C LEU A 254 7.06 -16.40 15.71
N TRP A 255 6.86 -16.27 14.38
CA TRP A 255 7.96 -16.34 13.40
C TRP A 255 9.04 -15.29 13.67
N ARG A 256 8.62 -14.09 14.08
CA ARG A 256 9.52 -12.99 14.42
C ARG A 256 10.10 -13.14 15.82
N ALA A 257 9.35 -13.69 16.77
CA ALA A 257 9.82 -13.96 18.12
C ALA A 257 10.97 -14.98 18.13
N ARG A 258 10.85 -16.08 17.38
CA ARG A 258 11.92 -17.08 17.18
C ARG A 258 13.22 -16.48 16.63
N ARG A 259 13.14 -15.39 15.88
CA ARG A 259 14.28 -14.65 15.32
C ARG A 259 14.64 -13.40 16.14
N GLN A 260 14.02 -13.18 17.29
CA GLN A 260 14.18 -11.98 18.14
C GLN A 260 14.02 -10.65 17.35
N ALA A 261 13.08 -10.62 16.39
CA ALA A 261 12.95 -9.56 15.40
C ALA A 261 11.88 -8.50 15.72
N HIS A 262 11.17 -8.60 16.85
CA HIS A 262 10.30 -7.53 17.34
C HIS A 262 11.11 -6.41 17.99
N GLY A 263 10.56 -5.19 18.05
CA GLY A 263 11.24 -4.02 18.61
C GLY A 263 11.57 -4.22 20.10
N PHE A 264 10.63 -4.74 20.88
CA PHE A 264 10.80 -4.95 22.31
C PHE A 264 11.96 -5.91 22.66
N PHE A 265 12.41 -6.79 21.75
CA PHE A 265 13.60 -7.60 21.98
C PHE A 265 14.89 -6.76 22.14
N ARG A 266 14.87 -5.53 21.66
CA ARG A 266 15.99 -4.58 21.71
C ARG A 266 15.88 -3.58 22.86
N PHE A 267 14.76 -3.57 23.60
CA PHE A 267 14.61 -2.70 24.77
C PHE A 267 15.57 -3.11 25.87
N ARG A 268 16.24 -2.15 26.48
CA ARG A 268 17.24 -2.40 27.53
C ARG A 268 16.59 -2.92 28.81
N ASP A 269 15.39 -2.46 29.11
CA ASP A 269 14.55 -2.84 30.24
C ASP A 269 13.63 -4.04 29.95
N ARG A 270 13.91 -4.80 28.88
CA ARG A 270 13.12 -5.98 28.50
C ARG A 270 13.12 -7.03 29.60
N ASP A 271 11.96 -7.47 30.01
CA ASP A 271 11.78 -8.64 30.85
C ASP A 271 11.99 -9.92 30.01
N ARG A 272 13.16 -10.55 30.17
CA ARG A 272 13.57 -11.73 29.37
C ARG A 272 12.79 -12.97 29.77
N ASP A 273 12.51 -13.15 31.05
CA ASP A 273 11.84 -14.34 31.58
C ASP A 273 10.37 -14.32 31.18
N LEU A 274 9.71 -13.15 31.27
CA LEU A 274 8.37 -12.94 30.77
C LEU A 274 8.27 -13.25 29.28
N VAL A 275 9.20 -12.73 28.45
CA VAL A 275 9.19 -13.00 27.01
C VAL A 275 9.37 -14.49 26.72
N ALA A 276 10.30 -15.17 27.40
CA ALA A 276 10.52 -16.60 27.23
C ALA A 276 9.27 -17.41 27.59
N ARG A 277 8.62 -17.09 28.73
CA ARG A 277 7.36 -17.70 29.16
C ARG A 277 6.24 -17.50 28.13
N LEU A 278 6.04 -16.27 27.64
CA LEU A 278 5.02 -15.97 26.65
C LEU A 278 5.24 -16.72 25.32
N VAL A 279 6.47 -16.75 24.84
CA VAL A 279 6.79 -17.48 23.61
C VAL A 279 6.52 -18.97 23.78
N ALA A 280 6.95 -19.58 24.89
CA ALA A 280 6.70 -20.99 25.19
C ALA A 280 5.19 -21.31 25.30
N GLU A 281 4.42 -20.45 25.95
CA GLU A 281 2.96 -20.54 26.04
C GLU A 281 2.31 -20.52 24.65
N LEU A 282 2.72 -19.57 23.78
CA LEU A 282 2.17 -19.44 22.44
C LEU A 282 2.58 -20.62 21.54
N GLU A 283 3.77 -21.15 21.70
CA GLU A 283 4.20 -22.36 20.99
C GLU A 283 3.41 -23.61 21.42
N ALA A 284 3.08 -23.72 22.69
CA ALA A 284 2.27 -24.82 23.23
C ALA A 284 0.79 -24.77 22.76
N ARG A 285 0.30 -23.62 22.34
CA ARG A 285 -1.06 -23.47 21.76
C ARG A 285 -1.16 -23.98 20.31
N VAL A 286 -0.03 -24.17 19.63
CA VAL A 286 -0.02 -24.61 18.22
C VAL A 286 -0.53 -26.05 18.13
N ARG A 287 -1.55 -26.25 17.28
CA ARG A 287 -2.20 -27.54 17.04
C ARG A 287 -2.39 -27.79 15.54
N ALA A 288 -2.76 -29.01 15.19
CA ALA A 288 -3.20 -29.31 13.84
C ALA A 288 -4.44 -28.44 13.51
N PRO A 289 -4.43 -27.69 12.38
CA PRO A 289 -5.56 -26.84 12.03
C PRO A 289 -6.79 -27.70 11.71
N ALA A 290 -7.94 -27.30 12.27
CA ALA A 290 -9.22 -27.88 11.93
C ALA A 290 -9.79 -27.20 10.67
N GLY A 291 -10.39 -27.97 9.76
CA GLY A 291 -10.99 -27.48 8.53
C GLY A 291 -10.18 -27.86 7.28
N SER A 292 -10.74 -27.51 6.13
CA SER A 292 -10.12 -27.69 4.81
C SER A 292 -9.74 -26.33 4.23
N PHE A 293 -8.52 -26.23 3.70
CA PHE A 293 -7.97 -25.00 3.14
C PHE A 293 -7.52 -25.27 1.72
N ALA A 294 -8.23 -24.66 0.73
CA ALA A 294 -7.92 -24.84 -0.68
C ALA A 294 -7.69 -23.48 -1.35
N ALA A 295 -6.74 -23.45 -2.26
CA ALA A 295 -6.41 -22.27 -3.05
C ALA A 295 -6.03 -22.65 -4.49
N SER A 296 -6.32 -21.75 -5.42
CA SER A 296 -5.87 -21.91 -6.80
C SER A 296 -5.52 -20.58 -7.43
N ASP A 297 -4.62 -20.64 -8.40
CA ASP A 297 -4.31 -19.52 -9.29
C ASP A 297 -3.95 -20.06 -10.68
N LEU A 298 -4.11 -19.23 -11.70
CA LEU A 298 -3.75 -19.58 -13.08
C LEU A 298 -2.25 -19.40 -13.34
N ASP A 299 -1.63 -18.40 -12.67
CA ASP A 299 -0.19 -18.12 -12.80
C ASP A 299 0.63 -19.15 -12.00
N PRO A 300 1.46 -19.99 -12.65
CA PRO A 300 2.31 -20.96 -11.96
C PRO A 300 3.27 -20.32 -10.96
N ARG A 301 3.75 -19.09 -11.23
CA ARG A 301 4.65 -18.35 -10.32
C ARG A 301 3.91 -17.93 -9.04
N ALA A 302 2.64 -17.58 -9.14
CA ALA A 302 1.80 -17.29 -7.97
C ALA A 302 1.59 -18.55 -7.12
N VAL A 303 1.33 -19.69 -7.76
CA VAL A 303 1.17 -20.99 -7.09
C VAL A 303 2.45 -21.40 -6.36
N GLU A 304 3.61 -21.33 -7.02
CA GLU A 304 4.91 -21.62 -6.42
C GLU A 304 5.21 -20.72 -5.22
N ALA A 305 4.96 -19.42 -5.37
CA ALA A 305 5.12 -18.46 -4.27
C ALA A 305 4.17 -18.76 -3.09
N ALA A 306 2.92 -19.11 -3.38
CA ALA A 306 1.93 -19.47 -2.36
C ALA A 306 2.33 -20.74 -1.61
N GLN A 307 2.82 -21.77 -2.32
CA GLN A 307 3.31 -23.02 -1.73
C GLN A 307 4.54 -22.76 -0.85
N ALA A 308 5.49 -21.96 -1.32
CA ALA A 308 6.67 -21.56 -0.55
C ALA A 308 6.29 -20.78 0.72
N CYS A 309 5.33 -19.86 0.62
CA CYS A 309 4.81 -19.10 1.75
C CYS A 309 4.09 -20.00 2.76
N ALA A 310 3.26 -20.96 2.31
CA ALA A 310 2.56 -21.92 3.16
C ALA A 310 3.53 -22.84 3.90
N ALA A 311 4.57 -23.32 3.21
CA ALA A 311 5.64 -24.11 3.82
C ALA A 311 6.41 -23.30 4.88
N ALA A 312 6.80 -22.06 4.58
CA ALA A 312 7.48 -21.17 5.53
C ALA A 312 6.60 -20.79 6.73
N ALA A 313 5.28 -20.71 6.54
CA ALA A 313 4.31 -20.51 7.60
C ALA A 313 4.08 -21.77 8.47
N GLY A 314 4.53 -22.94 8.05
CA GLY A 314 4.31 -24.21 8.76
C GLY A 314 2.96 -24.86 8.48
N VAL A 315 2.24 -24.42 7.44
CA VAL A 315 0.91 -24.94 7.07
C VAL A 315 0.88 -25.57 5.67
N GLY A 316 2.04 -25.77 5.04
CA GLY A 316 2.14 -26.31 3.68
C GLY A 316 1.55 -27.74 3.52
N GLY A 317 1.50 -28.54 4.59
CA GLY A 317 0.91 -29.87 4.56
C GLY A 317 -0.62 -29.90 4.65
N VAL A 318 -1.27 -28.75 4.95
CA VAL A 318 -2.73 -28.67 5.18
C VAL A 318 -3.44 -27.73 4.22
N VAL A 319 -2.70 -26.88 3.52
CA VAL A 319 -3.24 -25.96 2.50
C VAL A 319 -3.03 -26.57 1.12
N ALA A 320 -4.11 -26.97 0.47
CA ALA A 320 -4.07 -27.50 -0.89
C ALA A 320 -4.00 -26.34 -1.91
N ILE A 321 -2.82 -26.10 -2.49
CA ILE A 321 -2.59 -25.03 -3.47
C ILE A 321 -2.34 -25.63 -4.85
N THR A 322 -3.19 -25.33 -5.84
CA THR A 322 -3.15 -25.93 -7.16
C THR A 322 -3.13 -24.90 -8.29
N LYS A 323 -2.42 -25.21 -9.38
CA LYS A 323 -2.54 -24.44 -10.63
C LYS A 323 -3.82 -24.84 -11.33
N ARG A 324 -4.81 -23.95 -11.30
CA ARG A 324 -6.12 -24.22 -11.89
C ARG A 324 -6.86 -22.93 -12.18
N HIS A 325 -7.62 -22.88 -13.26
CA HIS A 325 -8.54 -21.77 -13.50
C HIS A 325 -9.71 -21.85 -12.51
N PHE A 326 -10.15 -20.73 -11.95
CA PHE A 326 -11.20 -20.73 -10.92
C PHE A 326 -12.51 -21.39 -11.38
N GLU A 327 -12.88 -21.30 -12.66
CA GLU A 327 -14.08 -21.95 -13.22
C GLU A 327 -14.02 -23.47 -13.18
N GLU A 328 -12.85 -24.05 -13.09
CA GLU A 328 -12.63 -25.51 -12.97
C GLU A 328 -12.64 -25.98 -11.51
N VAL A 329 -12.55 -25.06 -10.56
CA VAL A 329 -12.55 -25.37 -9.13
C VAL A 329 -13.95 -25.85 -8.72
N ARG A 330 -13.97 -26.90 -7.93
CA ARG A 330 -15.19 -27.44 -7.32
C ARG A 330 -15.01 -27.41 -5.81
N PRO A 331 -15.80 -26.62 -5.08
CA PRO A 331 -15.76 -26.59 -3.62
C PRO A 331 -16.10 -27.97 -3.03
N GLU A 332 -15.40 -28.34 -1.99
CA GLU A 332 -15.66 -29.59 -1.26
C GLU A 332 -16.65 -29.33 -0.11
N GLY A 333 -17.68 -30.16 -0.02
CA GLY A 333 -18.70 -30.04 1.02
C GLY A 333 -19.87 -29.11 0.68
N PRO A 334 -20.93 -29.17 1.50
CA PRO A 334 -22.19 -28.45 1.23
C PRO A 334 -22.16 -26.97 1.60
N ALA A 335 -21.19 -26.55 2.43
CA ALA A 335 -21.05 -25.18 2.91
C ALA A 335 -19.59 -24.84 3.22
N GLY A 336 -19.26 -23.56 3.16
CA GLY A 336 -17.93 -23.04 3.46
C GLY A 336 -17.83 -21.56 3.14
N LEU A 337 -16.61 -21.01 3.24
CA LEU A 337 -16.29 -19.62 2.93
C LEU A 337 -15.40 -19.54 1.68
N ILE A 338 -15.87 -18.88 0.65
CA ILE A 338 -15.03 -18.36 -0.43
C ILE A 338 -14.48 -17.01 0.03
N VAL A 339 -13.16 -16.88 0.09
CA VAL A 339 -12.52 -15.61 0.39
C VAL A 339 -11.51 -15.29 -0.69
N THR A 340 -11.62 -14.12 -1.34
CA THR A 340 -10.77 -13.84 -2.50
C THR A 340 -10.55 -12.36 -2.72
N ASN A 341 -9.39 -12.04 -3.32
CA ASN A 341 -8.97 -10.71 -3.72
C ASN A 341 -8.70 -10.69 -5.23
N PRO A 342 -9.73 -10.63 -6.08
CA PRO A 342 -9.57 -10.62 -7.53
C PRO A 342 -8.67 -9.47 -8.01
N PRO A 343 -7.96 -9.59 -9.14
CA PRO A 343 -7.15 -8.50 -9.66
C PRO A 343 -8.02 -7.29 -10.05
N TYR A 344 -7.57 -6.07 -9.66
CA TYR A 344 -8.23 -4.80 -9.93
C TYR A 344 -7.21 -3.67 -10.13
N GLY A 345 -7.71 -2.47 -10.55
CA GLY A 345 -6.88 -1.27 -10.77
C GLY A 345 -5.97 -1.41 -11.98
N GLU A 346 -4.73 -1.01 -11.82
CA GLU A 346 -3.71 -1.05 -12.90
C GLU A 346 -3.44 -2.47 -13.43
N ARG A 347 -3.77 -3.51 -12.67
CA ARG A 347 -3.55 -4.91 -13.05
C ARG A 347 -4.56 -5.44 -14.06
N LEU A 348 -5.76 -4.85 -14.12
CA LEU A 348 -6.81 -5.29 -15.01
C LEU A 348 -7.68 -4.11 -15.43
N PRO A 349 -7.69 -3.70 -16.72
CA PRO A 349 -8.53 -2.62 -17.22
C PRO A 349 -10.02 -2.87 -16.92
N LEU A 350 -10.78 -1.80 -16.65
CA LEU A 350 -12.17 -1.86 -16.21
C LEU A 350 -13.09 -2.80 -17.02
N PRO A 351 -13.04 -2.83 -18.38
CA PRO A 351 -13.88 -3.77 -19.15
C PRO A 351 -13.54 -5.24 -18.87
N ARG A 352 -12.25 -5.56 -18.71
CA ARG A 352 -11.79 -6.92 -18.36
C ARG A 352 -12.11 -7.27 -16.92
N ALA A 353 -12.01 -6.32 -16.00
CA ALA A 353 -12.41 -6.50 -14.60
C ALA A 353 -13.90 -6.81 -14.49
N GLY A 354 -14.78 -6.07 -15.16
CA GLY A 354 -16.22 -6.36 -15.20
C GLY A 354 -16.55 -7.75 -15.75
N ALA A 355 -15.84 -8.18 -16.81
CA ALA A 355 -15.99 -9.54 -17.35
C ALA A 355 -15.54 -10.62 -16.36
N LEU A 356 -14.44 -10.39 -15.63
CA LEU A 356 -13.96 -11.30 -14.58
C LEU A 356 -14.98 -11.43 -13.46
N PHE A 357 -15.52 -10.31 -12.94
CA PHE A 357 -16.52 -10.35 -11.86
C PHE A 357 -17.79 -11.07 -12.30
N ARG A 358 -18.25 -10.90 -13.54
CA ARG A 358 -19.40 -11.63 -14.08
C ARG A 358 -19.14 -13.13 -14.12
N ARG A 359 -18.00 -13.56 -14.66
CA ARG A 359 -17.61 -14.98 -14.72
C ARG A 359 -17.48 -15.58 -13.32
N LEU A 360 -16.91 -14.81 -12.38
CA LEU A 360 -16.75 -15.22 -10.98
C LEU A 360 -18.13 -15.44 -10.32
N GLY A 361 -19.07 -14.52 -10.52
CA GLY A 361 -20.44 -14.67 -10.03
C GLY A 361 -21.18 -15.85 -10.66
N ASP A 362 -21.05 -16.03 -11.98
CA ASP A 362 -21.64 -17.17 -12.69
C ASP A 362 -21.09 -18.51 -12.21
N TRP A 363 -19.79 -18.59 -11.93
CA TRP A 363 -19.16 -19.76 -11.34
C TRP A 363 -19.68 -20.04 -9.93
N MET A 364 -19.77 -19.02 -9.08
CA MET A 364 -20.31 -19.14 -7.72
C MET A 364 -21.74 -19.68 -7.73
N VAL A 365 -22.62 -19.12 -8.57
CA VAL A 365 -24.04 -19.58 -8.68
C VAL A 365 -24.12 -21.02 -9.15
N ARG A 366 -23.25 -21.44 -10.06
CA ARG A 366 -23.28 -22.80 -10.63
C ARG A 366 -22.73 -23.88 -9.71
N HIS A 367 -21.71 -23.55 -8.93
CA HIS A 367 -20.88 -24.56 -8.26
C HIS A 367 -20.77 -24.41 -6.75
N CYS A 368 -21.18 -23.27 -6.18
CA CYS A 368 -20.95 -22.96 -4.78
C CYS A 368 -22.26 -22.70 -4.01
N ALA A 369 -23.35 -23.32 -4.42
CA ALA A 369 -24.63 -23.19 -3.73
C ALA A 369 -24.52 -23.68 -2.28
N GLY A 370 -25.00 -22.89 -1.31
CA GLY A 370 -24.87 -23.14 0.13
C GLY A 370 -23.60 -22.54 0.77
N TRP A 371 -22.65 -22.08 -0.03
CA TRP A 371 -21.47 -21.37 0.43
C TRP A 371 -21.76 -19.88 0.61
N ARG A 372 -20.91 -19.21 1.39
CA ARG A 372 -20.87 -17.74 1.48
C ARG A 372 -19.55 -17.24 0.88
N ALA A 373 -19.54 -16.01 0.42
CA ALA A 373 -18.34 -15.41 -0.16
C ALA A 373 -18.04 -14.06 0.47
N ALA A 374 -16.74 -13.79 0.68
CA ALA A 374 -16.19 -12.51 1.09
C ALA A 374 -15.17 -12.07 0.03
N ILE A 375 -15.53 -11.10 -0.80
CA ILE A 375 -14.77 -10.67 -1.97
C ILE A 375 -14.26 -9.27 -1.73
N LEU A 376 -12.93 -9.09 -1.67
CA LEU A 376 -12.34 -7.76 -1.63
C LEU A 376 -12.29 -7.19 -3.05
N ALA A 377 -13.02 -6.12 -3.29
CA ALA A 377 -13.07 -5.46 -4.59
C ALA A 377 -12.69 -3.99 -4.47
N ALA A 378 -11.97 -3.44 -5.45
CA ALA A 378 -11.81 -1.99 -5.52
C ALA A 378 -13.18 -1.31 -5.63
N ASP A 379 -13.32 -0.12 -5.05
CA ASP A 379 -14.55 0.67 -5.09
C ASP A 379 -14.78 1.26 -6.50
N THR A 380 -15.02 0.38 -7.46
CA THR A 380 -15.23 0.69 -8.87
C THR A 380 -16.49 0.02 -9.40
N PRO A 381 -17.05 0.49 -10.52
CA PRO A 381 -18.23 -0.12 -11.16
C PRO A 381 -18.05 -1.59 -11.55
N ALA A 382 -16.80 -2.07 -11.70
CA ALA A 382 -16.53 -3.46 -12.11
C ALA A 382 -17.15 -4.49 -11.15
N ALA A 383 -17.13 -4.23 -9.85
CA ALA A 383 -17.71 -5.11 -8.84
C ALA A 383 -19.25 -5.30 -8.97
N GLN A 384 -19.95 -4.35 -9.62
CA GLN A 384 -21.40 -4.45 -9.85
C GLN A 384 -21.75 -5.58 -10.83
N HIS A 385 -20.78 -6.01 -11.66
CA HIS A 385 -20.97 -7.09 -12.62
C HIS A 385 -20.95 -8.51 -12.00
N LEU A 386 -20.72 -8.61 -10.67
CA LEU A 386 -20.73 -9.90 -9.97
C LEU A 386 -22.07 -10.67 -10.15
N GLY A 387 -23.18 -9.96 -10.38
CA GLY A 387 -24.49 -10.57 -10.58
C GLY A 387 -25.10 -11.20 -9.32
N LEU A 388 -24.43 -11.11 -8.18
CA LEU A 388 -24.89 -11.54 -6.87
C LEU A 388 -25.16 -10.31 -5.99
N ARG A 389 -26.22 -10.38 -5.18
CA ARG A 389 -26.58 -9.30 -4.27
C ARG A 389 -25.79 -9.44 -2.96
N PRO A 390 -24.88 -8.53 -2.64
CA PRO A 390 -24.18 -8.56 -1.36
C PRO A 390 -25.16 -8.36 -0.19
N THR A 391 -25.01 -9.15 0.85
CA THR A 391 -25.70 -9.00 2.14
C THR A 391 -25.10 -7.85 2.92
N GLN A 392 -23.77 -7.63 2.78
CA GLN A 392 -23.05 -6.55 3.42
C GLN A 392 -21.96 -5.99 2.47
N ARG A 393 -21.62 -4.70 2.66
CA ARG A 393 -20.51 -4.01 1.98
C ARG A 393 -19.73 -3.23 3.01
N VAL A 394 -18.54 -3.68 3.33
CA VAL A 394 -17.68 -3.03 4.35
C VAL A 394 -16.59 -2.23 3.64
N PRO A 395 -16.48 -0.91 3.90
CA PRO A 395 -15.40 -0.11 3.35
C PRO A 395 -14.07 -0.51 3.98
N LEU A 396 -13.06 -0.79 3.15
CA LEU A 396 -11.70 -1.15 3.55
C LEU A 396 -10.70 -0.43 2.65
N SER A 397 -9.40 -0.52 3.00
CA SER A 397 -8.32 0.02 2.18
C SER A 397 -7.24 -1.03 1.95
N ASN A 398 -6.82 -1.21 0.70
CA ASN A 398 -5.64 -2.01 0.37
C ASN A 398 -4.51 -1.08 -0.11
N GLY A 399 -3.64 -0.69 0.82
CA GLY A 399 -2.66 0.38 0.58
C GLY A 399 -3.35 1.72 0.37
N SER A 400 -3.14 2.33 -0.80
CA SER A 400 -3.80 3.59 -1.22
C SER A 400 -5.14 3.37 -1.92
N ILE A 401 -5.51 2.12 -2.22
CA ILE A 401 -6.70 1.81 -3.00
C ILE A 401 -7.90 1.68 -2.07
N ALA A 402 -8.95 2.47 -2.32
CA ALA A 402 -10.23 2.30 -1.66
C ALA A 402 -10.90 1.01 -2.15
N CYS A 403 -11.29 0.15 -1.21
CA CYS A 403 -11.89 -1.15 -1.49
C CYS A 403 -13.20 -1.31 -0.72
N ARG A 404 -13.98 -2.29 -1.13
CA ARG A 404 -15.13 -2.80 -0.38
C ARG A 404 -15.03 -4.31 -0.24
N LEU A 405 -15.24 -4.80 0.95
CA LEU A 405 -15.51 -6.22 1.16
C LEU A 405 -16.98 -6.47 0.86
N LEU A 406 -17.24 -7.33 -0.11
CA LEU A 406 -18.58 -7.75 -0.49
C LEU A 406 -18.86 -9.11 0.13
N GLU A 407 -19.81 -9.17 1.04
CA GLU A 407 -20.27 -10.43 1.61
C GLU A 407 -21.50 -10.90 0.85
N VAL A 408 -21.53 -12.18 0.47
CA VAL A 408 -22.57 -12.77 -0.36
C VAL A 408 -22.96 -14.13 0.18
N GLU A 409 -24.26 -14.40 0.31
CA GLU A 409 -24.80 -15.75 0.48
C GLU A 409 -25.14 -16.33 -0.90
N ILE A 410 -24.55 -17.47 -1.24
CA ILE A 410 -24.75 -18.12 -2.53
C ILE A 410 -25.91 -19.11 -2.39
N ARG A 411 -27.09 -18.68 -2.80
CA ARG A 411 -28.29 -19.50 -2.73
C ARG A 411 -28.38 -20.44 -3.93
N PRO A 412 -28.90 -21.69 -3.77
CA PRO A 412 -29.21 -22.53 -4.91
C PRO A 412 -30.24 -21.84 -5.80
N ARG A 413 -30.09 -21.96 -7.11
CA ARG A 413 -31.16 -21.53 -8.01
C ARG A 413 -32.43 -22.30 -7.64
N SER A 414 -33.49 -21.61 -7.26
CA SER A 414 -34.82 -22.23 -7.23
C SER A 414 -35.12 -22.73 -8.63
N THR A 415 -35.15 -24.03 -8.79
CA THR A 415 -35.77 -24.63 -10.01
C THR A 415 -37.15 -24.05 -10.08
N PRO A 416 -37.57 -23.43 -11.20
CA PRO A 416 -38.96 -23.03 -11.32
C PRO A 416 -39.81 -24.28 -11.08
N ALA A 417 -40.72 -24.19 -10.11
CA ALA A 417 -41.66 -25.27 -9.85
C ALA A 417 -42.28 -25.69 -11.18
N SER A 418 -42.18 -26.96 -11.52
CA SER A 418 -42.90 -27.51 -12.68
C SER A 418 -44.34 -27.03 -12.59
N PRO A 419 -44.93 -26.50 -13.67
CA PRO A 419 -46.30 -26.07 -13.60
C PRO A 419 -47.14 -27.25 -13.10
N PRO A 420 -48.11 -27.01 -12.22
CA PRO A 420 -48.95 -28.09 -11.68
C PRO A 420 -49.55 -28.87 -12.86
N SER A 421 -49.31 -30.16 -12.89
CA SER A 421 -49.92 -31.07 -13.82
C SER A 421 -51.42 -30.88 -13.74
N SER A 422 -52.03 -30.47 -14.85
CA SER A 422 -53.47 -30.33 -15.01
C SER A 422 -54.17 -31.64 -14.58
N PRO A 423 -55.20 -31.60 -13.75
CA PRO A 423 -55.96 -32.81 -13.44
C PRO A 423 -56.65 -33.32 -14.71
N SER A 424 -56.31 -34.53 -15.11
CA SER A 424 -57.08 -35.32 -16.04
C SER A 424 -58.45 -35.65 -15.43
N GLY A 425 -59.46 -35.13 -15.97
CA GLY A 425 -60.76 -35.51 -15.43
C GLY A 425 -61.93 -35.18 -16.33
N GLY A 426 -62.57 -36.13 -16.88
CA GLY A 426 -63.98 -36.22 -16.99
C GLY A 426 -64.66 -35.53 -18.18
N ALA A 427 -64.92 -36.31 -19.18
CA ALA A 427 -65.91 -36.04 -20.21
C ALA A 427 -67.30 -35.78 -19.61
N SER A 428 -67.98 -34.73 -20.08
CA SER A 428 -69.40 -34.74 -20.22
C SER A 428 -69.84 -33.80 -21.34
N SER A 429 -70.64 -34.37 -22.17
CA SER A 429 -71.27 -33.90 -23.40
C SER A 429 -72.19 -32.68 -23.24
N ALA A 430 -72.28 -31.92 -24.27
CA ALA A 430 -73.52 -31.54 -25.00
C ALA A 430 -73.59 -30.04 -25.37
N THR A 431 -73.90 -29.88 -26.62
CA THR A 431 -74.79 -28.96 -27.39
C THR A 431 -74.23 -27.58 -27.79
N ALA A 432 -74.00 -27.53 -29.05
CA ALA A 432 -74.51 -26.72 -30.19
C ALA A 432 -74.91 -25.26 -29.93
N GLY A 433 -74.39 -24.39 -30.74
CA GLY A 433 -74.89 -23.04 -30.96
C GLY A 433 -73.98 -22.27 -31.94
N ALA A 434 -74.48 -22.24 -33.17
CA ALA A 434 -73.87 -21.61 -34.33
C ALA A 434 -73.96 -20.08 -34.31
N LEU A 435 -73.16 -19.49 -35.12
CA LEU A 435 -73.35 -18.42 -36.09
C LEU A 435 -72.29 -17.31 -36.09
N THR A 436 -71.62 -17.29 -37.25
CA THR A 436 -71.43 -16.18 -38.24
C THR A 436 -70.57 -14.95 -37.74
N ASP A 437 -69.70 -14.49 -38.43
CA ASP A 437 -69.37 -14.04 -39.76
C ASP A 437 -68.30 -12.96 -39.73
N GLY A 438 -67.45 -12.87 -40.73
CA GLY A 438 -66.73 -11.65 -41.00
C GLY A 438 -65.21 -11.76 -41.18
N GLY A 439 -64.73 -12.23 -42.31
CA GLY A 439 -63.39 -11.85 -42.79
C GLY A 439 -63.51 -10.64 -43.74
N PRO A 440 -62.54 -10.32 -44.62
CA PRO A 440 -61.14 -10.75 -44.85
C PRO A 440 -60.19 -9.57 -45.20
N GLY A 441 -58.92 -9.85 -45.48
CA GLY A 441 -58.00 -8.97 -46.18
C GLY A 441 -56.53 -9.39 -45.90
N ARG A 442 -55.90 -10.20 -46.65
CA ARG A 442 -55.02 -10.09 -47.85
C ARG A 442 -54.17 -8.83 -47.86
N CYS A 443 -52.87 -8.82 -48.15
CA CYS A 443 -51.99 -9.44 -49.17
C CYS A 443 -50.54 -9.36 -48.75
N GLU A 444 -49.73 -10.38 -49.00
CA GLU A 444 -48.76 -10.55 -50.12
C GLU A 444 -47.50 -9.66 -50.00
N ASP A 445 -46.33 -10.00 -50.31
CA ASP A 445 -45.53 -11.12 -50.86
C ASP A 445 -44.08 -10.68 -50.84
N GLY A 446 -43.13 -11.63 -50.97
CA GLY A 446 -41.85 -11.33 -51.56
C GLY A 446 -40.61 -11.97 -50.90
N GLU A 447 -40.42 -13.20 -51.04
CA GLU A 447 -39.33 -14.02 -51.62
C GLU A 447 -38.11 -13.31 -52.18
N ARG A 448 -36.90 -13.78 -51.83
CA ARG A 448 -35.91 -14.67 -52.52
C ARG A 448 -34.53 -14.47 -51.91
N ALA A 449 -33.86 -15.49 -51.38
CA ALA A 449 -33.14 -16.62 -51.97
C ALA A 449 -31.82 -16.27 -52.66
N GLY A 450 -30.79 -17.01 -52.28
CA GLY A 450 -29.51 -17.19 -53.02
C GLY A 450 -28.31 -17.16 -52.10
N SER A 451 -27.77 -18.24 -51.59
CA SER A 451 -27.05 -19.37 -52.19
C SER A 451 -25.56 -19.13 -52.44
N SER A 452 -24.75 -19.97 -51.71
CA SER A 452 -23.53 -20.69 -52.13
C SER A 452 -22.22 -19.87 -52.16
N ALA A 453 -21.05 -20.37 -51.86
CA ALA A 453 -20.43 -21.65 -51.65
C ALA A 453 -18.92 -21.43 -51.29
N ALA A 454 -18.45 -22.30 -50.46
CA ALA A 454 -17.13 -22.84 -50.23
C ALA A 454 -15.99 -22.62 -51.23
N ARG A 455 -14.73 -22.55 -50.68
CA ARG A 455 -13.50 -23.32 -51.02
C ARG A 455 -12.36 -22.79 -50.15
N ASP A 456 -11.86 -23.55 -49.20
CA ASP A 456 -10.85 -24.60 -49.17
C ASP A 456 -9.58 -24.30 -49.99
N THR A 457 -8.43 -24.25 -49.26
CA THR A 457 -7.12 -24.86 -49.60
C THR A 457 -6.06 -24.46 -48.57
N SER A 458 -5.69 -25.37 -47.61
CA SER A 458 -4.50 -26.22 -47.64
C SER A 458 -3.14 -25.53 -47.34
N SER A 459 -2.55 -26.00 -46.22
CA SER A 459 -1.11 -25.99 -45.87
C SER A 459 -0.28 -26.78 -46.88
N PRO A 460 1.05 -26.93 -46.80
CA PRO A 460 1.93 -27.05 -45.64
C PRO A 460 3.42 -26.61 -45.91
N PRO A 461 4.46 -27.28 -45.31
CA PRO A 461 5.49 -26.66 -44.45
C PRO A 461 6.92 -26.80 -45.05
N LEU A 462 7.93 -26.48 -44.24
CA LEU A 462 9.34 -26.99 -44.23
C LEU A 462 10.27 -25.89 -43.68
N SER A 463 11.26 -26.07 -42.91
CA SER A 463 12.08 -27.10 -42.27
C SER A 463 13.41 -26.48 -41.92
N ASP A 464 13.92 -26.86 -40.77
CA ASP A 464 15.33 -27.13 -40.43
C ASP A 464 16.44 -26.08 -40.51
N GLY A 465 17.20 -26.04 -39.45
CA GLY A 465 18.56 -25.53 -39.42
C GLY A 465 19.17 -25.44 -38.03
N ALA A 466 19.68 -26.55 -37.54
CA ALA A 466 20.49 -26.68 -36.32
C ALA A 466 21.91 -26.09 -36.48
N SER A 467 22.52 -25.66 -35.37
CA SER A 467 23.92 -25.97 -34.97
C SER A 467 24.30 -25.16 -33.72
N SER A 468 24.39 -25.77 -32.56
CA SER A 468 25.52 -26.23 -31.76
C SER A 468 26.78 -25.37 -31.74
N ALA A 469 27.20 -24.95 -30.53
CA ALA A 469 28.52 -25.12 -29.93
C ALA A 469 28.59 -24.50 -28.53
N THR A 470 28.71 -25.32 -27.59
CA THR A 470 29.51 -25.59 -26.38
C THR A 470 30.76 -24.73 -26.14
N ALA A 471 31.01 -24.55 -24.85
CA ALA A 471 32.21 -24.39 -24.02
C ALA A 471 32.22 -23.08 -23.24
N GLY A 472 32.52 -22.97 -21.96
CA GLY A 472 33.10 -23.86 -20.95
C GLY A 472 33.31 -23.01 -19.70
N VAL A 473 33.12 -23.61 -18.55
CA VAL A 473 33.45 -23.08 -17.20
C VAL A 473 34.97 -23.09 -17.03
N PRO A 474 35.58 -22.21 -16.21
CA PRO A 474 36.11 -22.74 -14.97
C PRO A 474 35.87 -21.90 -13.72
N THR A 475 35.82 -22.64 -12.63
CA THR A 475 35.82 -22.35 -11.20
C THR A 475 37.15 -21.75 -10.73
N ASP A 476 37.09 -21.05 -9.63
CA ASP A 476 37.90 -21.09 -8.39
C ASP A 476 38.42 -19.72 -7.88
N GLY A 477 38.33 -19.55 -6.54
CA GLY A 477 39.17 -18.66 -5.78
C GLY A 477 38.46 -17.75 -4.76
N GLY A 478 38.14 -18.25 -3.57
CA GLY A 478 37.99 -17.41 -2.36
C GLY A 478 39.34 -17.36 -1.61
N PRO A 479 39.37 -16.89 -0.36
CA PRO A 479 39.03 -15.57 0.18
C PRO A 479 40.27 -14.83 0.76
N GLY A 480 40.19 -13.53 0.94
CA GLY A 480 41.22 -12.72 1.56
C GLY A 480 40.65 -11.70 2.54
N ARG A 481 40.85 -11.95 3.82
CA ARG A 481 40.78 -10.95 4.89
C ARG A 481 41.89 -9.93 4.70
N CYS A 482 41.62 -8.67 5.00
CA CYS A 482 42.61 -7.75 5.59
C CYS A 482 41.91 -6.75 6.51
N GLU A 483 42.52 -6.63 7.66
CA GLU A 483 42.21 -5.77 8.80
C GLU A 483 42.85 -4.37 8.64
N ASP A 484 42.28 -3.42 9.38
CA ASP A 484 42.87 -2.26 10.04
C ASP A 484 43.50 -1.11 9.27
N GLY A 485 43.01 0.09 9.65
CA GLY A 485 43.70 1.35 9.40
C GLY A 485 42.93 2.58 9.87
N GLU A 486 43.02 2.90 11.18
CA GLU A 486 42.63 4.18 11.75
C GLU A 486 43.36 5.35 11.07
N ARG A 487 42.70 6.48 10.89
CA ARG A 487 43.14 7.77 11.50
C ARG A 487 42.17 8.93 11.21
N ALA A 488 42.05 9.72 12.24
CA ALA A 488 41.31 10.93 12.46
C ALA A 488 41.70 12.13 11.58
N GLY A 489 40.75 13.02 11.35
CA GLY A 489 40.95 14.36 10.85
C GLY A 489 39.71 15.22 11.08
N SER A 490 39.80 16.07 12.12
CA SER A 490 38.81 17.08 12.47
C SER A 490 38.82 18.26 11.49
N SER A 491 37.67 18.80 11.11
CA SER A 491 37.51 20.26 11.17
C SER A 491 36.05 20.69 10.95
N ALA A 492 35.72 21.76 11.59
CA ALA A 492 34.46 22.42 11.81
C ALA A 492 33.65 22.74 10.53
N ALA A 493 32.41 22.34 10.51
CA ALA A 493 31.40 22.87 9.59
C ALA A 493 30.65 24.01 10.27
N ARG A 494 30.76 25.19 9.69
CA ARG A 494 29.96 26.37 10.05
C ARG A 494 28.57 26.24 9.45
N ASP A 495 27.59 26.61 10.26
CA ASP A 495 26.18 26.74 9.93
C ASP A 495 25.94 27.55 8.65
N THR A 496 25.19 26.94 7.71
CA THR A 496 24.40 27.68 6.73
C THR A 496 22.99 27.11 6.72
N ALA A 497 22.12 27.84 7.42
CA ALA A 497 20.68 27.61 7.41
C ALA A 497 20.13 27.73 5.97
N SER A 498 19.62 26.65 5.44
CA SER A 498 18.88 26.63 4.19
C SER A 498 17.44 27.11 4.46
N HIS A 499 17.14 28.34 4.07
CA HIS A 499 15.78 28.89 4.06
C HIS A 499 14.91 28.14 3.03
N LEU A 500 14.15 27.14 3.48
CA LEU A 500 13.04 26.57 2.74
C LEU A 500 11.78 27.40 3.02
N ILE A 501 11.15 27.89 1.96
CA ILE A 501 9.91 28.68 2.01
C ILE A 501 8.74 27.73 2.26
N PRO A 502 7.80 28.06 3.19
CA PRO A 502 6.68 27.20 3.49
C PRO A 502 5.65 27.13 2.34
N PRO A 503 5.00 25.99 2.11
CA PRO A 503 3.79 25.92 1.28
C PRO A 503 2.62 26.61 1.98
N GLY A 504 1.84 27.37 1.23
CA GLY A 504 0.68 28.09 1.74
C GLY A 504 -0.45 27.14 2.22
N PRO A 505 -1.43 27.65 2.99
CA PRO A 505 -2.40 26.84 3.71
C PRO A 505 -3.31 26.04 2.78
N ALA A 506 -3.46 24.75 3.10
CA ALA A 506 -4.41 23.86 2.45
C ALA A 506 -5.83 24.14 2.96
N HIS A 507 -6.68 24.71 2.12
CA HIS A 507 -8.11 24.83 2.39
C HIS A 507 -8.79 23.47 2.26
N THR A 508 -9.08 22.83 3.40
CA THR A 508 -10.00 21.70 3.48
C THR A 508 -11.44 22.18 3.37
N ARG A 509 -12.05 22.02 2.20
CA ARG A 509 -13.52 21.92 2.08
C ARG A 509 -13.83 20.68 1.24
N GLY A 510 -14.51 19.73 1.86
CA GLY A 510 -15.11 18.60 1.15
C GLY A 510 -16.02 19.10 0.03
N ARG A 511 -15.74 18.67 -1.19
CA ARG A 511 -16.63 18.86 -2.34
C ARG A 511 -16.72 17.54 -3.10
N ARG A 512 -17.97 17.26 -3.47
CA ARG A 512 -18.39 16.17 -4.36
C ARG A 512 -17.62 16.25 -5.67
N SER A 513 -17.26 15.10 -6.20
CA SER A 513 -16.61 14.84 -7.48
C SER A 513 -17.41 15.46 -8.64
N GLY A 514 -16.96 16.62 -9.09
CA GLY A 514 -17.09 17.16 -10.41
C GLY A 514 -15.78 17.85 -10.67
N SER A 515 -15.05 17.49 -11.72
CA SER A 515 -13.79 18.14 -12.07
C SER A 515 -14.04 19.64 -12.23
N ARG A 516 -13.23 20.46 -11.53
CA ARG A 516 -13.28 21.93 -11.69
C ARG A 516 -13.09 22.30 -13.17
N PRO A 517 -13.75 23.40 -13.65
CA PRO A 517 -13.53 23.87 -15.02
C PRO A 517 -12.02 24.00 -15.33
N VAL A 518 -11.62 23.62 -16.52
CA VAL A 518 -10.22 23.66 -16.95
C VAL A 518 -9.65 25.09 -16.85
N GLU A 519 -10.46 26.10 -17.14
CA GLU A 519 -10.06 27.50 -17.04
C GLU A 519 -9.68 27.93 -15.60
N ASP A 520 -10.40 27.42 -14.59
CA ASP A 520 -10.06 27.65 -13.20
C ASP A 520 -8.73 27.00 -12.82
N GLN A 521 -8.48 25.78 -13.32
CA GLN A 521 -7.22 25.07 -13.11
C GLN A 521 -6.04 25.81 -13.76
N LEU A 522 -6.21 26.29 -14.99
CA LEU A 522 -5.22 27.11 -15.70
C LEU A 522 -4.92 28.42 -14.95
N GLY A 523 -5.97 29.10 -14.45
CA GLY A 523 -5.84 30.31 -13.65
C GLY A 523 -5.07 30.08 -12.34
N ASP A 524 -5.34 28.97 -11.65
CA ASP A 524 -4.62 28.60 -10.42
C ASP A 524 -3.16 28.26 -10.69
N LEU A 525 -2.88 27.51 -11.76
CA LEU A 525 -1.51 27.17 -12.16
C LEU A 525 -0.70 28.44 -12.47
N ARG A 526 -1.23 29.35 -13.30
CA ARG A 526 -0.57 30.62 -13.64
C ARG A 526 -0.22 31.43 -12.40
N ARG A 527 -1.19 31.65 -11.50
CA ARG A 527 -0.97 32.40 -10.24
C ARG A 527 0.12 31.75 -9.39
N ARG A 528 0.13 30.43 -9.32
CA ARG A 528 1.13 29.68 -8.54
C ARG A 528 2.51 29.81 -9.16
N LEU A 529 2.64 29.62 -10.46
CA LEU A 529 3.89 29.75 -11.20
C LEU A 529 4.48 31.16 -11.10
N ALA A 530 3.68 32.20 -11.36
CA ALA A 530 4.12 33.58 -11.25
C ALA A 530 4.72 33.92 -9.88
N LYS A 531 4.02 33.52 -8.81
CA LYS A 531 4.47 33.75 -7.43
C LYS A 531 5.78 33.03 -7.13
N ARG A 532 5.88 31.75 -7.47
CA ARG A 532 7.07 30.94 -7.18
C ARG A 532 8.26 31.33 -8.03
N PHE A 533 8.07 31.54 -9.32
CA PHE A 533 9.14 31.92 -10.23
C PHE A 533 9.76 33.26 -9.87
N ARG A 534 8.95 34.26 -9.51
CA ARG A 534 9.45 35.57 -9.04
C ARG A 534 10.37 35.45 -7.81
N HIS A 535 10.06 34.52 -6.93
CA HIS A 535 10.87 34.28 -5.73
C HIS A 535 12.13 33.48 -6.04
N LEU A 536 11.95 32.34 -6.74
CA LEU A 536 13.05 31.41 -7.04
C LEU A 536 14.07 31.99 -8.01
N SER A 537 13.66 32.76 -9.01
CA SER A 537 14.59 33.42 -9.96
C SER A 537 15.51 34.46 -9.29
N LYS A 538 15.04 35.15 -8.22
CA LYS A 538 15.89 36.04 -7.43
C LYS A 538 16.93 35.28 -6.62
N TRP A 539 16.53 34.14 -6.05
CA TRP A 539 17.41 33.26 -5.33
C TRP A 539 18.44 32.61 -6.29
N ALA A 540 17.99 32.07 -7.39
CA ALA A 540 18.80 31.39 -8.41
C ALA A 540 19.92 32.31 -8.93
N ARG A 541 19.57 33.55 -9.27
CA ARG A 541 20.58 34.56 -9.70
C ARG A 541 21.64 34.84 -8.63
N ARG A 542 21.24 34.89 -7.33
CA ARG A 542 22.19 35.13 -6.23
C ARG A 542 23.12 33.94 -6.00
N GLN A 543 22.67 32.73 -6.35
CA GLN A 543 23.44 31.49 -6.18
C GLN A 543 24.21 31.07 -7.45
N GLY A 544 24.08 31.84 -8.54
CA GLY A 544 24.67 31.44 -9.83
C GLY A 544 24.06 30.13 -10.38
N VAL A 545 22.75 29.91 -10.14
CA VAL A 545 22.05 28.69 -10.56
C VAL A 545 21.00 29.04 -11.60
N ASP A 546 20.96 28.35 -12.70
CA ASP A 546 19.97 28.55 -13.77
C ASP A 546 19.11 27.32 -14.07
N ALA A 547 19.23 26.23 -13.27
CA ALA A 547 18.33 25.08 -13.28
C ALA A 547 17.69 24.84 -11.91
N PHE A 548 16.33 24.91 -11.83
CA PHE A 548 15.60 24.73 -10.58
C PHE A 548 14.13 24.37 -10.80
N ARG A 549 13.53 23.70 -9.81
CA ARG A 549 12.11 23.31 -9.81
C ARG A 549 11.19 24.48 -9.47
N VAL A 550 10.27 24.79 -10.38
CA VAL A 550 9.29 25.86 -10.21
C VAL A 550 7.97 25.37 -9.62
N TYR A 551 7.54 24.16 -9.98
CA TYR A 551 6.26 23.60 -9.56
C TYR A 551 6.41 22.09 -9.25
N ASP A 552 5.82 21.61 -8.16
CA ASP A 552 5.84 20.20 -7.76
C ASP A 552 4.48 19.79 -7.21
N ARG A 553 3.53 19.50 -8.09
CA ARG A 553 2.22 18.93 -7.74
C ARG A 553 1.48 19.69 -6.61
N ASP A 554 1.70 21.00 -6.54
CA ASP A 554 1.16 21.89 -5.50
C ASP A 554 -0.39 21.97 -5.52
N ILE A 555 -1.00 21.72 -6.68
CA ILE A 555 -2.45 21.69 -6.89
C ILE A 555 -2.85 20.23 -7.11
N PRO A 556 -3.73 19.66 -6.28
CA PRO A 556 -4.06 18.22 -6.36
C PRO A 556 -4.59 17.76 -7.72
N GLU A 557 -5.29 18.63 -8.45
CA GLU A 557 -5.86 18.33 -9.76
C GLU A 557 -4.83 18.43 -10.90
N ILE A 558 -3.64 18.99 -10.64
CA ILE A 558 -2.58 19.20 -11.63
C ILE A 558 -1.31 18.44 -11.20
N PRO A 559 -1.18 17.16 -11.55
CA PRO A 559 -0.09 16.29 -11.12
C PRO A 559 1.20 16.49 -11.92
N LEU A 560 1.56 17.76 -12.19
CA LEU A 560 2.74 18.12 -12.95
C LEU A 560 3.92 18.48 -12.04
N VAL A 561 5.11 18.22 -12.52
CA VAL A 561 6.37 18.80 -12.05
C VAL A 561 6.91 19.67 -13.18
N ILE A 562 7.26 20.93 -12.89
CA ILE A 562 7.78 21.88 -13.87
C ILE A 562 9.13 22.36 -13.38
N ASP A 563 10.16 22.03 -14.15
CA ASP A 563 11.54 22.40 -13.90
C ASP A 563 12.02 23.41 -14.96
N TRP A 564 12.70 24.45 -14.50
CA TRP A 564 13.32 25.49 -15.33
C TRP A 564 14.77 25.17 -15.58
N TYR A 565 15.20 25.29 -16.84
CA TYR A 565 16.59 25.07 -17.30
C TYR A 565 16.98 26.23 -18.22
N ALA A 566 17.62 27.29 -17.70
CA ALA A 566 18.17 28.41 -18.49
C ALA A 566 17.26 28.94 -19.60
N GLY A 567 15.94 29.12 -19.30
CA GLY A 567 14.96 29.59 -20.29
C GLY A 567 14.22 28.50 -21.04
N TRP A 568 14.37 27.24 -20.64
CA TRP A 568 13.63 26.09 -21.14
C TRP A 568 12.80 25.45 -20.04
N LEU A 569 11.72 24.76 -20.38
CA LEU A 569 10.90 24.01 -19.44
C LEU A 569 10.97 22.52 -19.70
N HIS A 570 11.20 21.77 -18.64
CA HIS A 570 10.96 20.34 -18.59
C HIS A 570 9.71 20.11 -17.73
N VAL A 571 8.65 19.58 -18.33
CA VAL A 571 7.38 19.31 -17.67
C VAL A 571 7.20 17.80 -17.58
N ALA A 572 7.11 17.27 -16.38
CA ALA A 572 6.88 15.86 -16.15
C ALA A 572 5.48 15.65 -15.56
N GLU A 573 4.68 14.83 -16.21
CA GLU A 573 3.39 14.39 -15.67
C GLU A 573 3.57 13.13 -14.83
N TYR A 574 2.93 13.12 -13.66
CA TYR A 574 2.79 11.93 -12.82
C TYR A 574 1.39 11.35 -13.01
N ASP A 575 1.34 10.15 -13.57
CA ASP A 575 0.10 9.43 -13.83
C ASP A 575 -0.78 9.33 -12.58
N ARG A 576 -2.00 9.86 -12.68
CA ARG A 576 -3.05 9.78 -11.65
C ARG A 576 -4.38 9.39 -12.29
N PRO A 577 -5.22 8.61 -11.63
CA PRO A 577 -6.55 8.29 -12.13
C PRO A 577 -7.37 9.57 -12.36
N HIS A 578 -7.97 9.70 -13.53
CA HIS A 578 -8.86 10.80 -13.91
C HIS A 578 -10.00 10.28 -14.79
N ASP A 579 -11.08 11.08 -14.90
CA ASP A 579 -12.29 10.71 -15.66
C ASP A 579 -12.23 11.16 -17.14
N ARG A 580 -11.11 11.73 -17.62
CA ARG A 580 -10.95 12.20 -18.99
C ARG A 580 -10.67 11.03 -19.93
N THR A 581 -11.19 11.09 -21.15
CA THR A 581 -10.72 10.23 -22.24
C THR A 581 -9.26 10.56 -22.60
N GLU A 582 -8.56 9.67 -23.27
CA GLU A 582 -7.15 9.87 -23.65
C GLU A 582 -6.95 11.17 -24.47
N ILE A 583 -7.87 11.45 -25.39
CA ILE A 583 -7.86 12.68 -26.20
C ILE A 583 -8.11 13.93 -25.35
N GLU A 584 -9.10 13.90 -24.47
CA GLU A 584 -9.40 15.02 -23.57
C GLU A 584 -8.26 15.27 -22.59
N HIS A 585 -7.55 14.23 -22.20
CA HIS A 585 -6.40 14.33 -21.32
C HIS A 585 -5.19 14.96 -22.03
N GLU A 586 -4.91 14.55 -23.27
CA GLU A 586 -3.88 15.16 -24.11
C GLU A 586 -4.14 16.66 -24.33
N VAL A 587 -5.34 17.03 -24.72
CA VAL A 587 -5.73 18.44 -24.91
C VAL A 587 -5.60 19.24 -23.61
N TRP A 588 -5.96 18.65 -22.48
CA TRP A 588 -5.85 19.26 -21.16
C TRP A 588 -4.38 19.46 -20.76
N LEU A 589 -3.50 18.48 -21.00
CA LEU A 589 -2.07 18.58 -20.74
C LEU A 589 -1.42 19.67 -21.60
N ASP A 590 -1.69 19.69 -22.89
CA ASP A 590 -1.17 20.71 -23.82
C ASP A 590 -1.53 22.11 -23.34
N ARG A 591 -2.79 22.33 -22.94
CA ARG A 591 -3.23 23.63 -22.39
C ARG A 591 -2.51 24.03 -21.10
N LEU A 592 -2.19 23.06 -20.22
CA LEU A 592 -1.42 23.33 -19.00
C LEU A 592 0.03 23.68 -19.31
N VAL A 593 0.67 22.98 -20.27
CA VAL A 593 2.03 23.26 -20.71
C VAL A 593 2.12 24.62 -21.38
N GLU A 594 1.19 24.95 -22.28
CA GLU A 594 1.09 26.26 -22.93
C GLU A 594 0.89 27.39 -21.89
N ALA A 595 0.00 27.18 -20.91
CA ALA A 595 -0.23 28.14 -19.85
C ALA A 595 1.02 28.35 -18.98
N ALA A 596 1.77 27.29 -18.70
CA ALA A 596 3.01 27.36 -17.94
C ALA A 596 4.12 28.08 -18.74
N ALA A 597 4.28 27.75 -20.00
CA ALA A 597 5.24 28.39 -20.90
C ALA A 597 4.97 29.89 -21.06
N ALA A 598 3.71 30.26 -21.31
CA ALA A 598 3.29 31.66 -21.44
C ALA A 598 3.53 32.45 -20.15
N GLU A 599 3.19 31.88 -18.97
CA GLU A 599 3.34 32.57 -17.66
C GLU A 599 4.82 32.77 -17.30
N LEU A 600 5.70 31.84 -17.69
CA LEU A 600 7.12 31.90 -17.41
C LEU A 600 7.93 32.59 -18.50
N GLY A 601 7.27 33.05 -19.59
CA GLY A 601 7.91 33.73 -20.72
C GLY A 601 8.80 32.81 -21.56
N VAL A 602 8.45 31.53 -21.66
CA VAL A 602 9.20 30.53 -22.43
C VAL A 602 8.47 30.30 -23.77
N PRO A 603 9.21 30.33 -24.91
CA PRO A 603 8.64 29.97 -26.20
C PRO A 603 8.12 28.52 -26.21
N PRO A 604 7.00 28.21 -26.89
CA PRO A 604 6.40 26.86 -26.90
C PRO A 604 7.35 25.75 -27.37
N ASP A 605 8.25 26.03 -28.30
CA ASP A 605 9.28 25.11 -28.81
C ASP A 605 10.35 24.75 -27.77
N ARG A 606 10.40 25.47 -26.65
CA ARG A 606 11.31 25.25 -25.52
C ARG A 606 10.64 24.63 -24.29
N ALA A 607 9.42 24.15 -24.42
CA ALA A 607 8.71 23.42 -23.36
C ALA A 607 8.53 21.95 -23.76
N PHE A 608 9.09 21.04 -22.97
CA PHE A 608 9.08 19.60 -23.21
C PHE A 608 8.20 18.90 -22.18
N LEU A 609 7.13 18.24 -22.64
CA LEU A 609 6.27 17.41 -21.83
C LEU A 609 6.76 15.96 -21.85
N LYS A 610 6.93 15.35 -20.68
CA LYS A 610 7.29 13.95 -20.47
C LYS A 610 6.26 13.25 -19.58
N ALA A 611 5.65 12.19 -20.10
CA ALA A 611 4.76 11.35 -19.30
C ALA A 611 5.59 10.34 -18.49
N ARG A 612 5.64 10.50 -17.17
CA ARG A 612 6.25 9.52 -16.26
C ARG A 612 5.27 8.39 -15.97
N ARG A 613 5.09 7.49 -16.93
CA ARG A 613 4.40 6.21 -16.70
C ARG A 613 5.36 5.28 -15.98
N ARG A 614 4.90 4.57 -14.94
CA ARG A 614 5.68 3.51 -14.29
C ARG A 614 6.00 2.43 -15.32
N GLN A 615 7.20 2.46 -15.88
CA GLN A 615 7.69 1.40 -16.75
C GLN A 615 8.31 0.28 -15.91
N ARG A 616 7.92 -0.96 -16.20
CA ARG A 616 8.31 -2.16 -15.44
C ARG A 616 9.62 -2.79 -15.94
N ASP A 617 10.12 -2.40 -17.13
CA ASP A 617 11.21 -3.10 -17.82
C ASP A 617 12.34 -2.13 -18.23
N GLY A 618 13.03 -1.50 -17.27
CA GLY A 618 14.28 -0.77 -17.60
C GLY A 618 14.19 0.31 -18.69
N GLY A 619 13.01 0.58 -19.24
CA GLY A 619 12.76 1.50 -20.34
C GLY A 619 12.95 2.98 -19.99
N GLN A 620 13.29 3.31 -18.74
CA GLN A 620 13.64 4.69 -18.36
C GLN A 620 14.89 5.22 -19.08
N TYR A 621 15.69 4.34 -19.66
CA TYR A 621 16.86 4.68 -20.48
C TYR A 621 16.57 4.62 -21.99
N ALA A 622 15.35 4.29 -22.40
CA ALA A 622 14.97 4.29 -23.80
C ALA A 622 14.85 5.72 -24.30
N LYS A 623 15.34 5.94 -25.53
CA LYS A 623 15.23 7.22 -26.22
C LYS A 623 13.76 7.48 -26.57
N VAL A 624 13.21 8.62 -26.14
CA VAL A 624 11.78 8.98 -26.29
C VAL A 624 11.59 9.95 -27.46
N ASP A 625 12.64 10.70 -27.84
CA ASP A 625 12.62 11.69 -28.90
C ASP A 625 14.02 11.76 -29.57
N GLU A 626 14.12 12.41 -30.72
CA GLU A 626 15.37 12.55 -31.47
C GLU A 626 15.80 14.01 -31.70
N ARG A 627 15.09 14.96 -31.10
CA ARG A 627 15.28 16.41 -31.32
C ARG A 627 16.59 16.97 -30.78
N ARG A 628 17.26 16.28 -29.87
CA ARG A 628 18.54 16.67 -29.25
C ARG A 628 18.52 18.10 -28.69
N ALA A 629 17.48 18.43 -27.89
CA ALA A 629 17.43 19.71 -27.20
C ALA A 629 18.43 19.71 -26.04
N LEU A 630 19.68 20.00 -26.35
CA LEU A 630 20.77 20.13 -25.38
C LEU A 630 20.81 21.55 -24.86
N VAL A 631 20.85 21.70 -23.54
CA VAL A 631 20.85 22.98 -22.84
C VAL A 631 21.98 22.99 -21.82
N GLU A 632 22.84 24.00 -21.93
CA GLU A 632 23.88 24.25 -20.94
C GLU A 632 23.29 25.00 -19.75
N VAL A 633 23.53 24.51 -18.54
CA VAL A 633 23.07 25.10 -17.27
C VAL A 633 24.21 25.19 -16.28
N HIS A 634 24.12 26.17 -15.37
CA HIS A 634 25.16 26.44 -14.38
C HIS A 634 24.66 26.18 -12.96
N GLU A 635 25.54 25.63 -12.14
CA GLU A 635 25.39 25.56 -10.68
C GLU A 635 26.69 26.15 -10.07
N ALA A 636 26.65 27.46 -9.78
CA ALA A 636 27.81 28.27 -9.39
C ALA A 636 28.90 28.24 -10.48
N ASP A 637 30.01 27.59 -10.23
CA ASP A 637 31.15 27.42 -11.15
C ASP A 637 31.12 26.10 -11.95
N LEU A 638 30.11 25.27 -11.73
CA LEU A 638 29.92 24.02 -12.48
C LEU A 638 29.00 24.25 -13.67
N THR A 639 29.35 23.66 -14.81
CA THR A 639 28.56 23.70 -16.04
C THR A 639 28.11 22.29 -16.40
N PHE A 640 26.84 22.13 -16.75
CA PHE A 640 26.24 20.85 -17.13
C PHE A 640 25.51 20.97 -18.47
N GLU A 641 25.67 19.99 -19.33
CA GLU A 641 24.84 19.83 -20.52
C GLU A 641 23.65 18.90 -20.20
N CYS A 642 22.43 19.42 -20.32
CA CYS A 642 21.20 18.69 -20.04
C CYS A 642 20.44 18.40 -21.33
N ASN A 643 19.97 17.16 -21.52
CA ASN A 643 19.13 16.78 -22.64
C ASN A 643 17.66 16.80 -22.23
N LEU A 644 16.90 17.79 -22.71
CA LEU A 644 15.51 17.99 -22.32
C LEU A 644 14.51 17.20 -23.18
N SER A 645 14.93 16.70 -24.37
CA SER A 645 14.02 16.06 -25.33
C SER A 645 14.14 14.55 -25.38
N ASP A 646 15.34 14.00 -25.44
CA ASP A 646 15.56 12.64 -25.93
C ASP A 646 15.29 11.54 -24.90
N TYR A 647 15.46 11.84 -23.62
CA TYR A 647 15.31 10.88 -22.52
C TYR A 647 14.25 11.33 -21.52
N LEU A 648 13.75 10.42 -20.72
CA LEU A 648 12.79 10.73 -19.66
C LEU A 648 13.40 11.68 -18.60
N ASP A 649 14.67 11.43 -18.24
CA ASP A 649 15.44 12.26 -17.33
C ASP A 649 16.35 13.22 -18.09
N THR A 650 16.58 14.41 -17.53
CA THR A 650 17.38 15.46 -18.17
C THR A 650 18.89 15.26 -18.06
N GLY A 651 19.32 14.28 -17.28
CA GLY A 651 20.72 14.05 -16.93
C GLY A 651 21.20 14.80 -15.69
N LEU A 652 20.49 15.82 -15.22
CA LEU A 652 20.83 16.58 -14.03
C LEU A 652 19.76 16.45 -12.94
N PHE A 653 20.12 15.86 -11.80
CA PHE A 653 19.26 15.76 -10.64
C PHE A 653 19.37 17.04 -9.79
N LEU A 654 18.32 17.88 -9.83
CA LEU A 654 18.30 19.19 -9.19
C LEU A 654 18.42 19.14 -7.64
N ASP A 655 17.98 18.05 -7.03
CA ASP A 655 18.04 17.79 -5.59
C ASP A 655 19.45 17.43 -5.09
N HIS A 656 20.36 17.02 -5.98
CA HIS A 656 21.74 16.67 -5.63
C HIS A 656 22.72 17.86 -5.73
N ARG A 657 22.26 19.07 -6.01
CA ARG A 657 23.12 20.25 -6.15
C ARG A 657 24.05 20.47 -4.96
N ILE A 658 23.51 20.39 -3.73
CA ILE A 658 24.32 20.56 -2.51
C ILE A 658 25.39 19.46 -2.42
N THR A 659 25.00 18.22 -2.72
CA THR A 659 25.92 17.08 -2.71
C THR A 659 27.04 17.26 -3.74
N ARG A 660 26.71 17.75 -4.94
CA ARG A 660 27.73 18.04 -5.99
C ARG A 660 28.72 19.12 -5.51
N GLY A 661 28.21 20.18 -4.87
CA GLY A 661 29.07 21.22 -4.28
C GLY A 661 30.03 20.67 -3.22
N LEU A 662 29.54 19.84 -2.30
CA LEU A 662 30.37 19.19 -1.28
C LEU A 662 31.43 18.27 -1.91
N VAL A 663 31.04 17.45 -2.87
CA VAL A 663 31.97 16.55 -3.58
C VAL A 663 33.04 17.35 -4.31
N ARG A 664 32.68 18.44 -5.01
CA ARG A 664 33.62 19.34 -5.68
C ARG A 664 34.67 19.89 -4.69
N ASP A 665 34.21 20.41 -3.55
CA ASP A 665 35.08 21.04 -2.55
C ASP A 665 36.02 20.01 -1.87
N GLU A 666 35.53 18.79 -1.65
CA GLU A 666 36.32 17.71 -1.04
C GLU A 666 37.26 16.98 -2.00
N ALA A 667 36.89 16.89 -3.29
CA ALA A 667 37.62 16.15 -4.30
C ALA A 667 38.77 16.94 -4.94
N ALA A 668 38.90 18.23 -4.67
CA ALA A 668 39.95 19.10 -5.23
C ALA A 668 41.35 18.52 -4.99
N GLY A 669 42.07 18.19 -6.07
CA GLY A 669 43.41 17.59 -6.01
C GLY A 669 43.45 16.13 -5.56
N LYS A 670 42.29 15.43 -5.43
CA LYS A 670 42.19 14.02 -5.04
C LYS A 670 41.66 13.13 -6.18
N ARG A 671 41.91 11.84 -6.05
CA ARG A 671 41.29 10.84 -6.91
C ARG A 671 39.89 10.53 -6.35
N PHE A 672 38.85 10.68 -7.19
CA PHE A 672 37.47 10.42 -6.85
C PHE A 672 36.91 9.27 -7.68
N LEU A 673 36.17 8.35 -7.06
CA LEU A 673 35.48 7.25 -7.73
C LEU A 673 33.98 7.36 -7.47
N ASN A 674 33.20 7.53 -8.53
CA ASN A 674 31.74 7.47 -8.49
C ASN A 674 31.27 6.07 -8.94
N LEU A 675 30.72 5.28 -8.01
CA LEU A 675 30.25 3.91 -8.26
C LEU A 675 28.85 3.83 -8.86
N PHE A 676 28.08 4.92 -8.80
CA PHE A 676 26.71 4.99 -9.27
C PHE A 676 26.49 6.19 -10.20
N CYS A 677 27.47 6.42 -11.06
CA CYS A 677 27.46 7.49 -12.04
C CYS A 677 26.37 7.22 -13.09
N TYR A 678 25.36 8.09 -13.14
CA TYR A 678 24.32 8.05 -14.16
C TYR A 678 24.70 8.91 -15.36
N THR A 679 25.13 10.13 -15.12
CA THR A 679 25.48 11.11 -16.17
C THR A 679 26.89 11.71 -16.00
N GLY A 680 27.71 11.20 -15.15
CA GLY A 680 29.06 11.68 -14.89
C GLY A 680 29.18 12.33 -13.51
#